data_56b37e10a7eb82b36830ba80085eff0a
#
_entry.id   56b37e10a7eb82b36830ba80085eff0a
#
_cell.length_a   1.000
_cell.length_b   1.000
_cell.length_c   1.000
_cell.angle_alpha   90.00
_cell.angle_beta   90.00
_cell.angle_gamma   90.00
#
_symmetry.space_group_name_H-M   'P 1'
#
loop_
_entity.id
_entity.type
_entity.pdbx_description
1 polymer ?
#
loop_
_entity_poly.entity_id
_entity_poly.type
_entity_poly.pdbx_seq_one_letter_code
_entity_poly.pdbx_strand_id
1 'polypeptide(L)'
;MHKFLALGLLPYLLGLLNGTRLTFIANDESDTAIALTQIIRGLQPHSLTILALPSKDVTDGVCQNDRSVYLDDFLHRLHRSSYKSVVFSKAELFFQYIEENLQGANECISLILEEPKQLLNSLHDRHLAHRLSLFIFFWGARFPPSPRVISFKEPLRAVVLTRPRKKAFRIYYNQARPCSDSQLQLVNWYDGDNLGLQRIPLLPTALSVYANFQGRIFRVPVFHSPPWFWVTYCNYSSEEDEELNNLDSIEKRKVWVTGGRDHRLLTLLSKEMNFRFKYIEAPGRTQGSIRSENDRDLNDSFTGGIGLLQSGQLADFFLGDVGLSWERRKAIEFSFFTLADSGAFATHAPRRLNEALAIMRPFKQDIWPHLILTIIFSGPIFYVIIALPYIWRRRRVNSDVEHLGELYFHITYLKEITPHLLKFKPGTVLAAHQMPHQLFQKCIWFALRLFLKQSCNELHNGYRAKFLTIVYWIAATYVLADVYSAQLTSQFARPAREPPINTLQSLQAAMIHDGYRLYVEKESSSLEMLENGTELFRQLYSLMRQQVLNDPQGFFIDSVEAGIKLIAEGGEDKAVLGGRETLFFNVQQYGSKNFQLSQKLYTRYSAVAVQIGCPFLGSLNKVLEHKVLLYNTVLKIHLDTRL
;
A
#
# COMPACT_ATOMS: atom_id res chain seq x y z
N MET A 1 25.52 -36.37 -88.64
CA MET A 1 26.27 -35.64 -87.63
C MET A 1 25.79 -34.18 -87.42
N HIS A 2 24.90 -33.64 -88.25
CA HIS A 2 24.41 -32.26 -88.12
C HIS A 2 23.07 -32.07 -87.38
N LYS A 3 22.38 -33.13 -86.96
CA LYS A 3 21.13 -33.04 -86.19
C LYS A 3 21.32 -33.15 -84.68
N PHE A 4 22.48 -33.50 -84.19
CA PHE A 4 22.77 -33.64 -82.76
C PHE A 4 23.33 -32.36 -82.15
N LEU A 5 23.86 -31.43 -82.94
CA LEU A 5 24.42 -30.14 -82.43
C LEU A 5 23.34 -29.07 -82.20
N ALA A 6 22.17 -29.18 -82.88
CA ALA A 6 21.08 -28.21 -82.69
C ALA A 6 20.25 -28.44 -81.42
N LEU A 7 20.20 -29.67 -80.94
CA LEU A 7 19.44 -30.05 -79.72
C LEU A 7 20.24 -29.75 -78.43
N GLY A 8 21.57 -29.59 -78.51
CA GLY A 8 22.42 -29.26 -77.37
C GLY A 8 22.47 -27.77 -77.02
N LEU A 9 22.16 -26.88 -77.95
CA LEU A 9 22.23 -25.44 -77.72
C LEU A 9 20.86 -24.85 -77.30
N LEU A 10 19.75 -25.55 -77.51
CA LEU A 10 18.42 -25.07 -77.12
C LEU A 10 18.25 -24.87 -75.60
N PRO A 11 18.73 -25.80 -74.75
CA PRO A 11 18.66 -25.60 -73.31
C PRO A 11 19.58 -24.47 -72.80
N TYR A 12 20.71 -24.23 -73.48
CA TYR A 12 21.61 -23.10 -73.16
C TYR A 12 21.04 -21.74 -73.54
N LEU A 13 20.34 -21.65 -74.69
CA LEU A 13 19.65 -20.41 -75.07
C LEU A 13 18.40 -20.15 -74.26
N LEU A 14 17.64 -21.15 -73.88
CA LEU A 14 16.53 -21.04 -72.97
C LEU A 14 17.04 -20.71 -71.52
N GLY A 15 18.18 -21.22 -71.12
CA GLY A 15 18.81 -20.87 -69.84
C GLY A 15 19.31 -19.43 -69.81
N LEU A 16 19.83 -18.87 -70.93
CA LEU A 16 20.25 -17.47 -71.02
C LEU A 16 19.04 -16.51 -71.07
N LEU A 17 17.94 -16.87 -71.71
CA LEU A 17 16.70 -16.09 -71.73
C LEU A 17 15.97 -16.08 -70.38
N ASN A 18 15.96 -17.25 -69.69
CA ASN A 18 15.45 -17.31 -68.33
C ASN A 18 16.43 -16.67 -67.32
N GLY A 19 17.74 -16.77 -67.56
CA GLY A 19 18.76 -16.12 -66.69
C GLY A 19 18.65 -14.62 -66.70
N THR A 20 18.37 -14.00 -67.83
CA THR A 20 18.14 -12.52 -67.90
C THR A 20 16.84 -12.09 -67.26
N ARG A 21 15.77 -12.92 -67.31
CA ARG A 21 14.55 -12.66 -66.58
C ARG A 21 14.73 -12.91 -65.08
N LEU A 22 15.41 -13.96 -64.70
CA LEU A 22 15.76 -14.25 -63.31
C LEU A 22 16.65 -13.20 -62.70
N THR A 23 17.64 -12.66 -63.45
CA THR A 23 18.50 -11.58 -62.95
C THR A 23 17.78 -10.25 -62.82
N PHE A 24 16.76 -9.96 -63.66
CA PHE A 24 15.95 -8.75 -63.52
C PHE A 24 15.01 -8.81 -62.31
N ILE A 25 14.40 -9.97 -62.04
CA ILE A 25 13.56 -10.24 -60.86
C ILE A 25 14.43 -10.27 -59.63
N ALA A 26 15.56 -10.99 -59.63
CA ALA A 26 16.51 -11.07 -58.53
C ALA A 26 17.11 -9.71 -58.09
N ASN A 27 17.37 -8.80 -59.04
CA ASN A 27 17.87 -7.45 -58.73
C ASN A 27 16.77 -6.59 -58.02
N ASP A 28 15.51 -6.74 -58.38
CA ASP A 28 14.43 -5.96 -57.76
C ASP A 28 14.11 -6.43 -56.34
N GLU A 29 14.28 -7.71 -56.06
CA GLU A 29 14.12 -8.35 -54.75
C GLU A 29 15.27 -8.08 -53.82
N SER A 30 16.51 -8.07 -54.35
CA SER A 30 17.70 -7.68 -53.61
C SER A 30 17.61 -6.23 -53.08
N ASP A 31 17.06 -5.30 -53.87
CA ASP A 31 16.85 -3.91 -53.45
C ASP A 31 15.87 -3.81 -52.26
N THR A 32 14.83 -4.63 -52.22
CA THR A 32 13.88 -4.71 -51.10
C THR A 32 14.54 -5.24 -49.84
N ALA A 33 15.34 -6.30 -49.96
CA ALA A 33 16.06 -6.88 -48.83
C ALA A 33 17.10 -5.88 -48.26
N ILE A 34 17.79 -5.15 -49.10
CA ILE A 34 18.73 -4.09 -48.69
C ILE A 34 18.02 -2.98 -47.93
N ALA A 35 16.90 -2.47 -48.45
CA ALA A 35 16.12 -1.41 -47.81
C ALA A 35 15.57 -1.84 -46.45
N LEU A 36 14.96 -3.03 -46.36
CA LEU A 36 14.48 -3.60 -45.10
C LEU A 36 15.61 -3.77 -44.09
N THR A 37 16.77 -4.26 -44.51
CA THR A 37 17.93 -4.40 -43.64
C THR A 37 18.40 -3.07 -43.09
N GLN A 38 18.44 -2.01 -43.90
CA GLN A 38 18.82 -0.67 -43.44
C GLN A 38 17.79 -0.04 -42.51
N ILE A 39 16.49 -0.27 -42.74
CA ILE A 39 15.42 0.19 -41.87
C ILE A 39 15.53 -0.50 -40.51
N ILE A 40 15.71 -1.84 -40.49
CA ILE A 40 15.87 -2.59 -39.25
C ILE A 40 17.14 -2.17 -38.48
N ARG A 41 18.26 -1.95 -39.17
CA ARG A 41 19.49 -1.40 -38.56
C ARG A 41 19.27 -0.02 -37.94
N GLY A 42 18.47 0.83 -38.56
CA GLY A 42 18.12 2.14 -38.03
C GLY A 42 17.28 2.09 -36.75
N LEU A 43 16.57 0.98 -36.52
CA LEU A 43 15.75 0.74 -35.32
C LEU A 43 16.52 0.04 -34.19
N GLN A 44 17.64 -0.62 -34.47
CA GLN A 44 18.50 -1.33 -33.52
C GLN A 44 17.75 -2.29 -32.58
N PRO A 45 16.97 -3.26 -33.09
CA PRO A 45 16.18 -4.17 -32.26
C PRO A 45 17.06 -5.12 -31.44
N HIS A 46 16.69 -5.43 -30.22
CA HIS A 46 17.29 -6.52 -29.44
C HIS A 46 16.88 -7.89 -29.98
N SER A 47 15.64 -8.01 -30.41
CA SER A 47 15.08 -9.22 -31.03
C SER A 47 14.15 -8.86 -32.19
N LEU A 48 14.18 -9.66 -33.23
CA LEU A 48 13.34 -9.49 -34.41
C LEU A 48 12.50 -10.75 -34.63
N THR A 49 11.19 -10.59 -34.70
CA THR A 49 10.28 -11.64 -35.09
C THR A 49 9.77 -11.34 -36.52
N ILE A 50 9.71 -12.33 -37.36
CA ILE A 50 9.26 -12.17 -38.74
C ILE A 50 8.09 -13.11 -38.98
N LEU A 51 6.95 -12.55 -39.39
CA LEU A 51 5.80 -13.32 -39.82
C LEU A 51 5.68 -13.28 -41.34
N ALA A 52 5.87 -14.43 -41.98
CA ALA A 52 5.71 -14.61 -43.41
C ALA A 52 4.77 -15.79 -43.64
N LEU A 53 3.47 -15.52 -43.92
CA LEU A 53 2.48 -16.55 -44.20
C LEU A 53 2.60 -17.04 -45.65
N PRO A 54 2.41 -18.33 -45.94
CA PRO A 54 2.31 -18.81 -47.30
C PRO A 54 1.06 -18.22 -47.96
N SER A 55 1.23 -17.68 -49.17
CA SER A 55 0.13 -17.10 -49.96
C SER A 55 -1.00 -18.11 -50.17
N LYS A 56 -2.26 -17.73 -49.87
CA LYS A 56 -3.44 -18.59 -50.08
C LYS A 56 -3.91 -18.65 -51.52
N ASP A 57 -3.45 -17.75 -52.41
CA ASP A 57 -3.85 -17.70 -53.80
C ASP A 57 -2.90 -18.53 -54.66
N VAL A 58 -3.05 -19.86 -54.56
CA VAL A 58 -2.37 -20.80 -55.44
C VAL A 58 -3.42 -21.39 -56.40
N THR A 59 -3.78 -20.61 -57.41
CA THR A 59 -4.41 -21.17 -58.62
C THR A 59 -3.46 -21.15 -59.82
N ASP A 60 -2.34 -20.42 -59.76
CA ASP A 60 -1.34 -20.44 -60.84
C ASP A 60 0.07 -20.64 -60.24
N GLY A 61 0.67 -21.80 -60.55
CA GLY A 61 1.90 -22.35 -59.98
C GLY A 61 3.22 -21.58 -60.28
N VAL A 62 3.19 -20.27 -60.43
CA VAL A 62 4.39 -19.46 -60.80
C VAL A 62 4.85 -18.50 -59.70
N CYS A 63 4.04 -18.16 -58.70
CA CYS A 63 4.38 -17.10 -57.74
C CYS A 63 4.99 -17.55 -56.40
N GLN A 64 5.13 -18.85 -56.14
CA GLN A 64 5.68 -19.33 -54.83
C GLN A 64 7.18 -19.12 -54.64
N ASN A 65 7.96 -19.02 -55.72
CA ASN A 65 9.41 -18.87 -55.64
C ASN A 65 9.89 -17.47 -55.30
N ASP A 66 9.11 -16.45 -55.58
CA ASP A 66 9.62 -15.05 -55.54
C ASP A 66 9.73 -14.48 -54.09
N ARG A 67 8.78 -14.85 -53.21
CA ARG A 67 8.80 -14.39 -51.81
C ARG A 67 9.86 -15.07 -50.97
N SER A 68 10.14 -16.34 -51.20
CA SER A 68 11.15 -17.11 -50.45
C SER A 68 12.57 -16.60 -50.70
N VAL A 69 12.85 -16.18 -51.94
CA VAL A 69 14.20 -15.76 -52.37
C VAL A 69 14.63 -14.45 -51.68
N TYR A 70 13.77 -13.43 -51.64
CA TYR A 70 14.15 -12.19 -50.99
C TYR A 70 14.16 -12.31 -49.47
N LEU A 71 13.34 -13.20 -48.87
CA LEU A 71 13.37 -13.46 -47.45
C LEU A 71 14.69 -14.09 -47.02
N ASP A 72 15.20 -15.04 -47.79
CA ASP A 72 16.49 -15.69 -47.54
C ASP A 72 17.65 -14.70 -47.66
N ASP A 73 17.69 -13.82 -48.69
CA ASP A 73 18.70 -12.76 -48.80
C ASP A 73 18.60 -11.76 -47.64
N PHE A 74 17.39 -11.39 -47.25
CA PHE A 74 17.16 -10.53 -46.10
C PHE A 74 17.67 -11.14 -44.81
N LEU A 75 17.35 -12.41 -44.55
CA LEU A 75 17.81 -13.15 -43.36
C LEU A 75 19.33 -13.29 -43.34
N HIS A 76 19.92 -13.60 -44.50
CA HIS A 76 21.36 -13.68 -44.63
C HIS A 76 22.06 -12.33 -44.29
N ARG A 77 21.50 -11.22 -44.71
CA ARG A 77 22.00 -9.87 -44.40
C ARG A 77 21.83 -9.51 -42.94
N LEU A 78 20.71 -9.93 -42.30
CA LEU A 78 20.46 -9.73 -40.88
C LEU A 78 21.44 -10.54 -40.03
N HIS A 79 21.66 -11.82 -40.35
CA HIS A 79 22.61 -12.68 -39.63
C HIS A 79 24.05 -12.15 -39.70
N ARG A 80 24.47 -11.62 -40.84
CA ARG A 80 25.76 -10.91 -40.99
C ARG A 80 25.86 -9.67 -40.09
N SER A 81 24.73 -9.10 -39.72
CA SER A 81 24.65 -7.93 -38.82
C SER A 81 24.45 -8.32 -37.33
N SER A 82 24.55 -9.62 -36.98
CA SER A 82 24.42 -10.16 -35.62
C SER A 82 23.07 -9.95 -34.96
N TYR A 83 21.99 -9.72 -35.70
CA TYR A 83 20.65 -9.65 -35.17
C TYR A 83 20.05 -11.04 -34.95
N LYS A 84 19.46 -11.25 -33.76
CA LYS A 84 18.69 -12.46 -33.48
C LYS A 84 17.33 -12.35 -34.15
N SER A 85 16.98 -13.28 -35.04
CA SER A 85 15.69 -13.29 -35.72
C SER A 85 15.02 -14.66 -35.61
N VAL A 86 13.69 -14.66 -35.42
CA VAL A 86 12.86 -15.85 -35.43
C VAL A 86 11.79 -15.67 -36.50
N VAL A 87 11.66 -16.67 -37.38
CA VAL A 87 10.71 -16.62 -38.51
C VAL A 87 9.54 -17.56 -38.26
N PHE A 88 8.34 -17.07 -38.47
CA PHE A 88 7.10 -17.83 -38.34
C PHE A 88 6.38 -17.94 -39.68
N SER A 89 5.95 -19.14 -40.01
CA SER A 89 5.11 -19.44 -41.19
C SER A 89 3.63 -19.60 -40.85
N LYS A 90 3.29 -19.62 -39.55
CA LYS A 90 1.91 -19.76 -39.05
C LYS A 90 1.62 -18.64 -38.04
N ALA A 91 0.47 -18.00 -38.21
CA ALA A 91 0.06 -16.91 -37.31
C ALA A 91 -0.13 -17.37 -35.85
N GLU A 92 -0.67 -18.57 -35.63
CA GLU A 92 -0.89 -19.12 -34.29
C GLU A 92 0.41 -19.24 -33.48
N LEU A 93 1.47 -19.80 -34.07
CA LEU A 93 2.79 -19.94 -33.41
C LEU A 93 3.44 -18.58 -33.16
N PHE A 94 3.21 -17.61 -34.05
CA PHE A 94 3.68 -16.23 -33.86
C PHE A 94 2.98 -15.57 -32.68
N PHE A 95 1.67 -15.70 -32.56
CA PHE A 95 0.94 -15.15 -31.42
C PHE A 95 1.33 -15.80 -30.10
N GLN A 96 1.41 -17.14 -30.07
CA GLN A 96 1.85 -17.87 -28.89
C GLN A 96 3.26 -17.43 -28.44
N TYR A 97 4.17 -17.27 -29.38
CA TYR A 97 5.53 -16.79 -29.08
C TYR A 97 5.52 -15.37 -28.47
N ILE A 98 4.69 -14.48 -29.00
CA ILE A 98 4.54 -13.12 -28.48
C ILE A 98 3.93 -13.16 -27.07
N GLU A 99 2.93 -13.97 -26.83
CA GLU A 99 2.30 -14.14 -25.52
C GLU A 99 3.29 -14.65 -24.46
N GLU A 100 4.06 -15.66 -24.79
CA GLU A 100 4.99 -16.32 -23.84
C GLU A 100 6.27 -15.52 -23.60
N ASN A 101 6.87 -14.94 -24.64
CA ASN A 101 8.24 -14.43 -24.57
C ASN A 101 8.37 -12.92 -24.48
N LEU A 102 7.31 -12.15 -24.75
CA LEU A 102 7.37 -10.70 -24.75
C LEU A 102 6.88 -10.04 -23.45
N GLN A 103 6.60 -10.81 -22.41
CA GLN A 103 6.25 -10.30 -21.10
C GLN A 103 7.43 -9.60 -20.41
N GLY A 104 7.80 -8.43 -20.89
CA GLY A 104 8.88 -7.63 -20.30
C GLY A 104 10.05 -7.31 -21.23
N ALA A 105 10.04 -7.75 -22.49
CA ALA A 105 11.06 -7.38 -23.47
C ALA A 105 10.70 -6.02 -24.08
N ASN A 106 11.34 -4.98 -23.60
CA ASN A 106 11.08 -3.59 -24.01
C ASN A 106 11.38 -3.27 -25.49
N GLU A 107 11.98 -4.17 -26.27
CA GLU A 107 12.47 -3.86 -27.62
C GLU A 107 12.40 -5.04 -28.59
N CYS A 108 11.25 -5.67 -28.69
CA CYS A 108 11.01 -6.62 -29.76
C CYS A 108 10.36 -5.92 -30.96
N ILE A 109 10.90 -6.11 -32.14
CA ILE A 109 10.33 -5.65 -33.41
C ILE A 109 9.72 -6.86 -34.13
N SER A 110 8.47 -6.70 -34.54
CA SER A 110 7.76 -7.72 -35.31
C SER A 110 7.57 -7.21 -36.74
N LEU A 111 8.26 -7.85 -37.70
CA LEU A 111 8.11 -7.57 -39.12
C LEU A 111 7.02 -8.50 -39.70
N ILE A 112 6.00 -7.89 -40.29
CA ILE A 112 4.84 -8.57 -40.86
C ILE A 112 4.84 -8.35 -42.37
N LEU A 113 4.93 -9.42 -43.10
CA LEU A 113 4.97 -9.41 -44.57
C LEU A 113 3.59 -9.66 -45.20
N GLU A 114 2.55 -9.53 -44.40
CA GLU A 114 1.15 -9.82 -44.78
C GLU A 114 0.26 -8.58 -44.73
N GLU A 115 -0.94 -8.69 -45.28
CA GLU A 115 -1.96 -7.66 -45.15
C GLU A 115 -2.39 -7.47 -43.70
N PRO A 116 -2.38 -6.24 -43.18
CA PRO A 116 -2.54 -5.98 -41.74
C PRO A 116 -3.95 -6.24 -41.22
N LYS A 117 -4.99 -6.29 -42.08
CA LYS A 117 -6.41 -6.30 -41.65
C LYS A 117 -6.78 -7.49 -40.78
N GLN A 118 -6.51 -8.72 -41.22
CA GLN A 118 -6.86 -9.93 -40.49
C GLN A 118 -6.01 -10.08 -39.21
N LEU A 119 -4.75 -9.75 -39.33
CA LEU A 119 -3.81 -9.85 -38.22
C LEU A 119 -4.07 -8.83 -37.11
N LEU A 120 -4.48 -7.60 -37.45
CA LEU A 120 -4.85 -6.57 -36.48
C LEU A 120 -6.05 -6.97 -35.64
N ASN A 121 -7.07 -7.60 -36.25
CA ASN A 121 -8.21 -8.12 -35.50
C ASN A 121 -7.75 -9.18 -34.48
N SER A 122 -6.93 -10.13 -34.92
CA SER A 122 -6.40 -11.18 -34.03
C SER A 122 -5.48 -10.63 -32.93
N LEU A 123 -4.69 -9.59 -33.22
CA LEU A 123 -3.88 -8.87 -32.21
C LEU A 123 -4.77 -8.18 -31.17
N HIS A 124 -5.88 -7.61 -31.62
CA HIS A 124 -6.82 -6.93 -30.74
C HIS A 124 -7.59 -7.91 -29.86
N ASP A 125 -8.13 -8.98 -30.46
CA ASP A 125 -8.90 -10.02 -29.76
C ASP A 125 -8.06 -10.75 -28.69
N ARG A 126 -6.76 -10.89 -28.92
CA ARG A 126 -5.80 -11.50 -27.99
C ARG A 126 -5.13 -10.50 -27.04
N HIS A 127 -5.54 -9.24 -27.06
CA HIS A 127 -4.94 -8.15 -26.26
C HIS A 127 -3.42 -7.96 -26.46
N LEU A 128 -2.87 -8.37 -27.59
CA LEU A 128 -1.44 -8.26 -27.89
C LEU A 128 -1.04 -6.87 -28.39
N ALA A 129 -2.01 -6.07 -28.79
CA ALA A 129 -1.79 -4.66 -29.16
C ALA A 129 -1.23 -3.82 -28.01
N HIS A 130 -1.44 -4.26 -26.76
CA HIS A 130 -0.96 -3.59 -25.54
C HIS A 130 0.49 -3.92 -25.17
N ARG A 131 1.18 -4.78 -25.94
CA ARG A 131 2.58 -5.12 -25.69
C ARG A 131 3.49 -3.99 -26.19
N LEU A 132 4.62 -3.79 -25.50
CA LEU A 132 5.62 -2.74 -25.81
C LEU A 132 6.44 -3.01 -27.10
N SER A 133 5.96 -3.85 -28.00
CA SER A 133 6.62 -4.19 -29.26
C SER A 133 6.23 -3.24 -30.37
N LEU A 134 7.14 -3.04 -31.32
CA LEU A 134 6.90 -2.28 -32.54
C LEU A 134 6.55 -3.26 -33.66
N PHE A 135 5.41 -3.05 -34.30
CA PHE A 135 4.96 -3.82 -35.44
C PHE A 135 5.27 -3.08 -36.75
N ILE A 136 5.99 -3.72 -37.66
CA ILE A 136 6.31 -3.19 -38.98
C ILE A 136 5.51 -3.97 -40.01
N PHE A 137 4.61 -3.29 -40.69
CA PHE A 137 3.78 -3.86 -41.76
C PHE A 137 4.37 -3.47 -43.11
N PHE A 138 4.79 -4.44 -43.90
CA PHE A 138 5.20 -4.23 -45.26
C PHE A 138 3.97 -4.24 -46.18
N TRP A 139 3.49 -3.04 -46.53
CA TRP A 139 2.27 -2.88 -47.30
C TRP A 139 2.47 -3.11 -48.83
N GLY A 140 3.65 -2.88 -49.35
CA GLY A 140 4.00 -3.09 -50.75
C GLY A 140 3.35 -2.11 -51.76
N ALA A 141 2.25 -1.48 -51.40
CA ALA A 141 1.53 -0.53 -52.24
C ALA A 141 2.17 0.87 -52.21
N ARG A 142 1.80 1.74 -53.16
CA ARG A 142 2.34 3.12 -53.27
C ARG A 142 1.94 4.02 -52.12
N PHE A 143 0.74 3.85 -51.56
CA PHE A 143 0.20 4.68 -50.51
C PHE A 143 -0.15 3.80 -49.28
N PRO A 144 -0.12 4.36 -48.07
CA PRO A 144 -0.57 3.61 -46.89
C PRO A 144 -2.07 3.31 -46.95
N PRO A 145 -2.54 2.31 -46.22
CA PRO A 145 -3.97 2.03 -46.11
C PRO A 145 -4.74 3.23 -45.56
N SER A 146 -5.94 3.49 -46.10
CA SER A 146 -6.76 4.58 -45.58
C SER A 146 -7.26 4.24 -44.15
N PRO A 147 -7.43 5.24 -43.24
CA PRO A 147 -7.94 5.03 -41.88
C PRO A 147 -9.34 4.40 -41.85
N ARG A 148 -10.13 4.54 -42.94
CA ARG A 148 -11.44 3.91 -43.06
C ARG A 148 -11.36 2.40 -43.29
N VAL A 149 -10.28 1.93 -43.89
CA VAL A 149 -10.05 0.51 -44.21
C VAL A 149 -9.31 -0.18 -43.08
N ILE A 150 -8.25 0.43 -42.55
CA ILE A 150 -7.41 -0.13 -41.49
C ILE A 150 -7.06 0.99 -40.53
N SER A 151 -7.43 0.82 -39.27
CA SER A 151 -7.14 1.77 -38.18
C SER A 151 -6.06 1.20 -37.26
N PHE A 152 -4.99 1.96 -37.09
CA PHE A 152 -3.90 1.62 -36.15
C PHE A 152 -4.02 2.45 -34.87
N LYS A 153 -4.98 2.08 -34.02
CA LYS A 153 -5.26 2.79 -32.77
C LYS A 153 -4.17 2.54 -31.72
N GLU A 154 -3.90 3.55 -30.88
CA GLU A 154 -3.13 3.35 -29.64
C GLU A 154 -3.83 2.28 -28.77
N PRO A 155 -3.07 1.47 -28.03
CA PRO A 155 -1.63 1.55 -27.73
C PRO A 155 -0.72 0.86 -28.75
N LEU A 156 -1.25 0.31 -29.85
CA LEU A 156 -0.45 -0.37 -30.87
C LEU A 156 0.59 0.58 -31.47
N ARG A 157 1.88 0.17 -31.46
CA ARG A 157 2.97 0.88 -32.14
C ARG A 157 3.16 0.26 -33.51
N ALA A 158 2.71 0.96 -34.56
CA ALA A 158 2.71 0.43 -35.92
C ALA A 158 3.45 1.34 -36.88
N VAL A 159 4.39 0.73 -37.61
CA VAL A 159 5.05 1.32 -38.78
C VAL A 159 4.52 0.66 -40.04
N VAL A 160 4.16 1.43 -41.03
CA VAL A 160 3.77 0.92 -42.35
C VAL A 160 4.79 1.33 -43.36
N LEU A 161 5.36 0.36 -44.07
CA LEU A 161 6.31 0.56 -45.17
C LEU A 161 5.57 0.46 -46.49
N THR A 162 5.62 1.52 -47.28
CA THR A 162 5.07 1.55 -48.64
C THR A 162 6.19 1.65 -49.66
N ARG A 163 5.95 1.13 -50.86
CA ARG A 163 6.92 1.12 -51.97
C ARG A 163 6.37 1.90 -53.15
N PRO A 164 6.56 3.25 -53.22
CA PRO A 164 6.04 4.04 -54.32
C PRO A 164 6.82 3.80 -55.66
N ARG A 165 8.09 3.38 -55.60
CA ARG A 165 8.96 3.05 -56.75
C ARG A 165 9.90 1.90 -56.37
N LYS A 166 10.56 1.28 -57.36
CA LYS A 166 11.44 0.11 -57.18
C LYS A 166 12.47 0.26 -56.06
N LYS A 167 13.13 1.40 -55.94
CA LYS A 167 14.18 1.67 -54.95
C LYS A 167 13.77 2.68 -53.88
N ALA A 168 12.51 3.08 -53.83
CA ALA A 168 12.01 4.08 -52.91
C ALA A 168 11.00 3.50 -51.95
N PHE A 169 11.24 3.70 -50.64
CA PHE A 169 10.34 3.30 -49.57
C PHE A 169 9.92 4.52 -48.76
N ARG A 170 8.69 4.51 -48.28
CA ARG A 170 8.12 5.53 -47.41
C ARG A 170 7.72 4.89 -46.11
N ILE A 171 8.12 5.51 -45.01
CA ILE A 171 7.97 5.00 -43.63
C ILE A 171 6.92 5.85 -42.93
N TYR A 172 5.78 5.25 -42.69
CA TYR A 172 4.69 5.88 -41.97
C TYR A 172 4.59 5.31 -40.56
N TYR A 173 4.31 6.15 -39.58
CA TYR A 173 4.23 5.78 -38.19
C TYR A 173 2.94 6.35 -37.58
N ASN A 174 2.22 5.52 -36.81
CA ASN A 174 0.94 5.91 -36.22
C ASN A 174 1.08 6.80 -34.99
N GLN A 175 2.19 6.71 -34.25
CA GLN A 175 2.45 7.53 -33.07
C GLN A 175 3.43 8.70 -33.37
N ALA A 176 3.35 9.25 -34.54
CA ALA A 176 4.17 10.39 -34.92
C ALA A 176 3.62 11.74 -34.40
N ARG A 177 2.37 11.78 -33.99
CA ARG A 177 1.67 12.95 -33.42
C ARG A 177 0.96 12.59 -32.14
N PRO A 178 0.79 13.53 -31.20
CA PRO A 178 0.13 13.29 -29.92
C PRO A 178 -1.41 13.20 -30.02
N CYS A 179 -2.00 13.43 -31.18
CA CYS A 179 -3.44 13.35 -31.40
C CYS A 179 -3.90 11.88 -31.46
N SER A 180 -5.07 11.60 -30.89
CA SER A 180 -5.65 10.24 -30.79
C SER A 180 -6.08 9.64 -32.13
N ASP A 181 -6.11 10.43 -33.21
CA ASP A 181 -6.45 9.93 -34.51
C ASP A 181 -5.32 9.06 -35.05
N SER A 182 -5.61 7.80 -35.23
CA SER A 182 -4.73 6.75 -35.74
C SER A 182 -4.30 6.97 -37.20
N GLN A 183 -3.93 8.22 -37.53
CA GLN A 183 -3.49 8.58 -38.86
C GLN A 183 -1.99 8.32 -38.99
N LEU A 184 -1.66 7.44 -39.91
CA LEU A 184 -0.30 7.19 -40.32
C LEU A 184 0.34 8.48 -40.86
N GLN A 185 1.43 8.91 -40.26
CA GLN A 185 2.20 10.09 -40.70
C GLN A 185 3.51 9.66 -41.35
N LEU A 186 3.86 10.28 -42.47
CA LEU A 186 5.15 10.06 -43.07
C LEU A 186 6.26 10.65 -42.15
N VAL A 187 7.08 9.75 -41.60
CA VAL A 187 8.17 10.14 -40.67
C VAL A 187 9.54 10.10 -41.32
N ASN A 188 9.75 9.17 -42.28
CA ASN A 188 11.04 8.97 -42.91
C ASN A 188 10.87 8.37 -44.31
N TRP A 189 11.92 8.36 -45.11
CA TRP A 189 11.94 7.74 -46.42
C TRP A 189 13.35 7.22 -46.76
N TYR A 190 13.38 6.22 -47.62
CA TYR A 190 14.57 5.60 -48.16
C TYR A 190 14.50 5.71 -49.68
N ASP A 191 15.51 6.27 -50.32
CA ASP A 191 15.56 6.51 -51.76
C ASP A 191 16.83 5.89 -52.39
N GLY A 192 17.02 4.59 -52.18
CA GLY A 192 18.14 3.81 -52.73
C GLY A 192 19.43 3.89 -51.90
N ASP A 193 20.44 3.12 -52.32
CA ASP A 193 21.67 2.97 -51.55
C ASP A 193 22.52 4.24 -51.42
N ASN A 194 22.43 5.12 -52.39
CA ASN A 194 23.24 6.38 -52.40
C ASN A 194 22.71 7.43 -51.43
N LEU A 195 21.43 7.45 -51.14
CA LEU A 195 20.80 8.45 -50.28
C LEU A 195 20.40 7.89 -48.92
N GLY A 196 20.20 6.55 -48.80
CA GLY A 196 19.88 5.88 -47.58
C GLY A 196 18.63 6.42 -46.86
N LEU A 197 18.64 6.31 -45.56
CA LEU A 197 17.62 6.87 -44.67
C LEU A 197 17.86 8.35 -44.46
N GLN A 198 16.84 9.18 -44.66
CA GLN A 198 16.99 10.65 -44.71
C GLN A 198 16.94 11.32 -43.32
N ARG A 199 16.40 10.65 -42.32
CA ARG A 199 16.27 11.20 -40.94
C ARG A 199 16.84 10.25 -39.88
N ILE A 200 17.50 10.83 -38.90
CA ILE A 200 18.01 10.15 -37.71
C ILE A 200 17.51 10.94 -36.50
N PRO A 201 16.84 10.27 -35.53
CA PRO A 201 16.45 8.84 -35.47
C PRO A 201 15.38 8.47 -36.51
N LEU A 202 15.28 7.19 -36.82
CA LEU A 202 14.35 6.68 -37.84
C LEU A 202 12.90 7.05 -37.52
N LEU A 203 12.49 6.89 -36.26
CA LEU A 203 11.19 7.24 -35.73
C LEU A 203 11.32 8.35 -34.68
N PRO A 204 10.34 9.24 -34.57
CA PRO A 204 10.32 10.24 -33.51
C PRO A 204 10.22 9.54 -32.14
N THR A 205 10.95 10.07 -31.16
CA THR A 205 10.93 9.51 -29.79
C THR A 205 9.61 9.84 -29.11
N ALA A 206 9.07 8.89 -28.33
CA ALA A 206 7.85 9.10 -27.58
C ALA A 206 7.95 10.32 -26.65
N LEU A 207 9.12 10.55 -26.03
CA LEU A 207 9.37 11.71 -25.19
C LEU A 207 9.21 13.06 -25.91
N SER A 208 9.61 13.14 -27.19
CA SER A 208 9.48 14.39 -27.98
C SER A 208 8.05 14.58 -28.50
N VAL A 209 7.39 13.50 -28.91
CA VAL A 209 6.02 13.55 -29.45
C VAL A 209 5.02 13.91 -28.36
N TYR A 210 5.09 13.23 -27.22
CA TYR A 210 4.13 13.38 -26.12
C TYR A 210 4.54 14.40 -25.04
N ALA A 211 5.53 15.24 -25.35
CA ALA A 211 5.85 16.40 -24.50
C ALA A 211 4.71 17.43 -24.50
N ASN A 212 3.96 17.54 -25.61
CA ASN A 212 2.84 18.46 -25.78
C ASN A 212 1.70 17.76 -26.52
N PHE A 213 0.55 17.57 -25.85
CA PHE A 213 -0.62 16.88 -26.41
C PHE A 213 -1.49 17.74 -27.34
N GLN A 214 -1.14 18.98 -27.56
CA GLN A 214 -1.84 19.87 -28.51
C GLN A 214 -3.36 19.98 -28.27
N GLY A 215 -3.79 19.92 -27.01
CA GLY A 215 -5.21 20.02 -26.64
C GLY A 215 -6.00 18.71 -26.73
N ARG A 216 -5.36 17.55 -26.85
CA ARG A 216 -5.99 16.21 -26.77
C ARG A 216 -6.89 16.12 -25.54
N ILE A 217 -8.06 15.50 -25.67
CA ILE A 217 -9.02 15.30 -24.59
C ILE A 217 -8.85 13.89 -24.04
N PHE A 218 -8.57 13.79 -22.73
CA PHE A 218 -8.47 12.53 -22.02
C PHE A 218 -9.71 12.29 -21.15
N ARG A 219 -10.11 11.04 -21.02
CA ARG A 219 -11.23 10.60 -20.18
C ARG A 219 -10.69 10.02 -18.88
N VAL A 220 -11.18 10.53 -17.76
CA VAL A 220 -10.67 10.21 -16.44
C VAL A 220 -11.83 9.73 -15.56
N PRO A 221 -11.90 8.43 -15.24
CA PRO A 221 -12.85 7.92 -14.27
C PRO A 221 -12.61 8.54 -12.91
N VAL A 222 -13.70 8.89 -12.21
CA VAL A 222 -13.65 9.45 -10.87
C VAL A 222 -14.79 8.93 -10.02
N PHE A 223 -14.57 8.90 -8.70
CA PHE A 223 -15.59 8.66 -7.70
C PHE A 223 -15.29 9.51 -6.46
N HIS A 224 -16.29 9.67 -5.59
CA HIS A 224 -16.15 10.49 -4.40
C HIS A 224 -15.24 9.81 -3.38
N SER A 225 -14.05 10.35 -3.17
CA SER A 225 -13.04 9.83 -2.21
C SER A 225 -12.20 10.98 -1.64
N PRO A 226 -12.70 11.73 -0.67
CA PRO A 226 -11.91 12.76 0.00
C PRO A 226 -10.68 12.16 0.72
N PRO A 227 -9.53 12.83 0.71
CA PRO A 227 -9.20 14.16 0.18
C PRO A 227 -8.76 14.18 -1.30
N TRP A 228 -8.88 13.05 -2.02
CA TRP A 228 -8.35 12.88 -3.39
C TRP A 228 -9.23 13.57 -4.41
N PHE A 229 -10.54 13.26 -4.40
CA PHE A 229 -11.55 13.87 -5.24
C PHE A 229 -12.82 14.18 -4.45
N TRP A 230 -13.32 15.42 -4.56
CA TRP A 230 -14.66 15.78 -4.16
C TRP A 230 -15.57 15.77 -5.39
N VAL A 231 -16.42 14.76 -5.48
CA VAL A 231 -17.29 14.51 -6.62
C VAL A 231 -18.74 14.70 -6.21
N THR A 232 -19.48 15.46 -7.00
CA THR A 232 -20.94 15.58 -6.89
C THR A 232 -21.57 14.88 -8.08
N TYR A 233 -22.48 13.95 -7.82
CA TYR A 233 -23.23 13.22 -8.83
C TYR A 233 -24.52 13.95 -9.15
N CYS A 234 -24.93 13.97 -10.44
CA CYS A 234 -26.27 14.39 -10.79
C CYS A 234 -27.23 13.27 -10.37
N ASN A 235 -28.27 13.61 -9.61
CA ASN A 235 -29.31 12.64 -9.26
C ASN A 235 -30.12 12.31 -10.52
N TYR A 236 -29.98 11.07 -11.00
CA TYR A 236 -30.90 10.48 -11.96
C TYR A 236 -32.01 9.77 -11.17
N SER A 237 -33.22 9.76 -11.70
CA SER A 237 -34.33 9.03 -11.09
C SER A 237 -34.04 7.53 -11.11
N SER A 238 -34.38 6.83 -10.04
CA SER A 238 -34.03 5.44 -9.75
C SER A 238 -34.54 4.39 -10.77
N GLU A 239 -35.37 4.77 -11.72
CA GLU A 239 -35.89 3.90 -12.76
C GLU A 239 -34.94 3.76 -13.98
N GLU A 240 -33.97 4.67 -14.14
CA GLU A 240 -33.00 4.65 -15.22
C GLU A 240 -31.71 3.87 -14.89
N ASP A 241 -31.52 3.48 -13.62
CA ASP A 241 -30.26 2.86 -13.15
C ASP A 241 -30.10 1.39 -13.62
N GLU A 242 -31.17 0.64 -13.88
CA GLU A 242 -31.10 -0.75 -14.33
C GLU A 242 -30.77 -0.90 -15.83
N GLU A 243 -31.21 0.05 -16.68
CA GLU A 243 -30.87 0.03 -18.11
C GLU A 243 -29.44 0.57 -18.41
N LEU A 244 -28.79 1.18 -17.44
CA LEU A 244 -27.59 2.00 -17.62
C LEU A 244 -26.26 1.23 -17.44
N ASN A 245 -26.26 -0.08 -17.36
CA ASN A 245 -25.04 -0.90 -17.29
C ASN A 245 -24.33 -1.08 -18.65
N ASN A 246 -24.86 -0.53 -19.72
CA ASN A 246 -24.22 -0.54 -21.03
C ASN A 246 -23.15 0.55 -21.16
N LEU A 247 -22.04 0.24 -21.83
CA LEU A 247 -20.87 1.11 -22.02
C LEU A 247 -21.22 2.52 -22.53
N ASP A 248 -22.22 2.65 -23.41
CA ASP A 248 -22.69 3.93 -23.96
C ASP A 248 -23.39 4.83 -22.94
N SER A 249 -23.87 4.26 -21.84
CA SER A 249 -24.56 4.98 -20.79
C SER A 249 -23.62 5.63 -19.79
N ILE A 250 -22.44 5.06 -19.56
CA ILE A 250 -21.41 5.61 -18.66
C ILE A 250 -20.89 6.96 -19.19
N GLU A 251 -20.79 7.12 -20.49
CA GLU A 251 -20.34 8.37 -21.11
C GLU A 251 -21.34 9.53 -20.98
N LYS A 252 -22.61 9.23 -20.75
CA LYS A 252 -23.71 10.20 -20.61
C LYS A 252 -23.86 10.72 -19.17
N ARG A 253 -23.37 10.01 -18.17
CA ARG A 253 -23.45 10.45 -16.75
C ARG A 253 -22.56 11.67 -16.52
N LYS A 254 -23.17 12.76 -16.07
CA LYS A 254 -22.44 14.00 -15.75
C LYS A 254 -22.01 13.98 -14.31
N VAL A 255 -20.70 14.06 -14.07
CA VAL A 255 -20.07 14.20 -12.77
C VAL A 255 -19.40 15.56 -12.66
N TRP A 256 -19.51 16.20 -11.49
CA TRP A 256 -18.86 17.45 -11.21
C TRP A 256 -17.81 17.24 -10.14
N VAL A 257 -16.56 17.61 -10.45
CA VAL A 257 -15.46 17.58 -9.49
C VAL A 257 -15.20 18.98 -8.99
N THR A 258 -15.41 19.21 -7.70
CA THR A 258 -15.26 20.53 -7.07
C THR A 258 -13.86 20.77 -6.55
N GLY A 259 -13.06 19.71 -6.34
CA GLY A 259 -11.70 19.82 -5.84
C GLY A 259 -11.06 18.48 -5.50
N GLY A 260 -10.01 18.55 -4.74
CA GLY A 260 -9.22 17.41 -4.28
C GLY A 260 -7.75 17.49 -4.69
N ARG A 261 -6.91 16.70 -4.02
CA ARG A 261 -5.48 16.65 -4.31
C ARG A 261 -5.21 16.20 -5.75
N ASP A 262 -5.83 15.11 -6.16
CA ASP A 262 -5.57 14.52 -7.47
C ASP A 262 -6.24 15.30 -8.60
N HIS A 263 -7.34 16.02 -8.33
CA HIS A 263 -7.88 17.04 -9.25
C HIS A 263 -6.85 18.14 -9.52
N ARG A 264 -6.18 18.65 -8.48
CA ARG A 264 -5.13 19.67 -8.64
C ARG A 264 -3.92 19.13 -9.40
N LEU A 265 -3.49 17.88 -9.08
CA LEU A 265 -2.41 17.21 -9.79
C LEU A 265 -2.74 17.07 -11.28
N LEU A 266 -3.93 16.60 -11.63
CA LEU A 266 -4.37 16.46 -13.02
C LEU A 266 -4.46 17.81 -13.73
N THR A 267 -4.91 18.85 -13.06
CA THR A 267 -4.93 20.22 -13.58
C THR A 267 -3.52 20.74 -13.88
N LEU A 268 -2.55 20.42 -13.00
CA LEU A 268 -1.16 20.78 -13.21
C LEU A 268 -0.57 20.03 -14.40
N LEU A 269 -0.78 18.72 -14.49
CA LEU A 269 -0.34 17.91 -15.63
C LEU A 269 -0.95 18.39 -16.94
N SER A 270 -2.23 18.77 -16.95
CA SER A 270 -2.91 19.27 -18.15
C SER A 270 -2.31 20.58 -18.65
N LYS A 271 -1.89 21.47 -17.76
CA LYS A 271 -1.21 22.72 -18.12
C LYS A 271 0.20 22.48 -18.68
N GLU A 272 0.98 21.60 -18.03
CA GLU A 272 2.37 21.32 -18.44
C GLU A 272 2.44 20.56 -19.76
N MET A 273 1.56 19.58 -19.97
CA MET A 273 1.54 18.75 -21.17
C MET A 273 0.53 19.21 -22.22
N ASN A 274 -0.17 20.34 -21.99
CA ASN A 274 -1.14 20.94 -22.89
C ASN A 274 -2.22 19.97 -23.37
N PHE A 275 -2.96 19.36 -22.42
CA PHE A 275 -4.12 18.52 -22.73
C PHE A 275 -5.37 19.01 -22.01
N ARG A 276 -6.53 18.53 -22.41
CA ARG A 276 -7.82 18.70 -21.73
C ARG A 276 -8.27 17.37 -21.17
N PHE A 277 -9.14 17.39 -20.19
CA PHE A 277 -9.71 16.17 -19.64
C PHE A 277 -11.20 16.30 -19.38
N LYS A 278 -11.90 15.18 -19.46
CA LYS A 278 -13.32 15.03 -19.15
C LYS A 278 -13.44 13.96 -18.07
N TYR A 279 -14.14 14.25 -17.01
CA TYR A 279 -14.46 13.27 -15.99
C TYR A 279 -15.61 12.39 -16.41
N ILE A 280 -15.51 11.12 -16.05
CA ILE A 280 -16.56 10.10 -16.21
C ILE A 280 -16.75 9.39 -14.87
N GLU A 281 -17.96 8.90 -14.59
CA GLU A 281 -18.23 8.16 -13.36
C GLU A 281 -17.59 6.77 -13.43
N ALA A 282 -16.86 6.38 -12.38
CA ALA A 282 -16.32 5.04 -12.26
C ALA A 282 -17.46 4.05 -11.95
N PRO A 283 -17.59 2.91 -12.65
CA PRO A 283 -18.59 1.90 -12.37
C PRO A 283 -18.51 1.44 -10.91
N GLY A 284 -19.65 1.26 -10.27
CA GLY A 284 -19.72 0.89 -8.86
C GLY A 284 -19.14 1.93 -7.89
N ARG A 285 -18.63 3.07 -8.39
CA ARG A 285 -17.96 4.12 -7.58
C ARG A 285 -16.79 3.59 -6.76
N THR A 286 -16.04 2.63 -7.33
CA THR A 286 -14.93 1.93 -6.69
C THR A 286 -13.65 2.02 -7.52
N GLN A 287 -12.51 1.70 -6.89
CA GLN A 287 -11.25 1.55 -7.61
C GLN A 287 -11.30 0.36 -8.56
N GLY A 288 -11.82 -0.75 -8.09
CA GLY A 288 -11.92 -2.00 -8.80
C GLY A 288 -11.05 -3.12 -8.24
N SER A 289 -11.57 -4.32 -8.30
CA SER A 289 -10.92 -5.57 -7.92
C SER A 289 -11.09 -6.60 -9.04
N ILE A 290 -10.38 -7.72 -8.92
CA ILE A 290 -10.55 -8.86 -9.84
C ILE A 290 -11.97 -9.39 -9.67
N ARG A 291 -12.66 -9.63 -10.80
CA ARG A 291 -13.99 -10.22 -10.82
C ARG A 291 -13.94 -11.64 -10.27
N SER A 292 -14.86 -11.99 -9.39
CA SER A 292 -14.89 -13.31 -8.74
C SER A 292 -15.08 -14.44 -9.77
N GLU A 293 -14.46 -15.61 -9.51
CA GLU A 293 -14.42 -16.80 -10.38
C GLU A 293 -15.78 -17.39 -10.83
N ASN A 294 -16.91 -16.87 -10.33
CA ASN A 294 -18.23 -17.35 -10.71
C ASN A 294 -18.67 -16.95 -12.14
N ASP A 295 -18.01 -15.94 -12.72
CA ASP A 295 -18.19 -15.55 -14.13
C ASP A 295 -17.08 -16.16 -15.00
N ARG A 296 -17.26 -17.42 -15.40
CA ARG A 296 -16.25 -18.26 -16.09
C ARG A 296 -15.83 -17.80 -17.50
N ASP A 297 -16.41 -16.72 -18.02
CA ASP A 297 -16.22 -16.33 -19.42
C ASP A 297 -15.22 -15.19 -19.65
N LEU A 298 -14.68 -14.55 -18.59
CA LEU A 298 -13.70 -13.45 -18.74
C LEU A 298 -12.56 -13.61 -17.72
N ASN A 299 -11.55 -14.36 -18.11
CA ASN A 299 -10.31 -14.49 -17.34
C ASN A 299 -9.69 -13.10 -17.07
N ASP A 300 -9.43 -12.81 -15.78
CA ASP A 300 -8.66 -11.65 -15.28
C ASP A 300 -9.23 -10.25 -15.60
N SER A 301 -10.56 -10.07 -15.70
CA SER A 301 -11.14 -8.73 -15.84
C SER A 301 -11.32 -8.03 -14.49
N PHE A 302 -10.91 -6.75 -14.42
CA PHE A 302 -11.15 -5.90 -13.28
C PHE A 302 -12.50 -5.19 -13.36
N THR A 303 -13.06 -4.85 -12.18
CA THR A 303 -14.24 -3.98 -12.03
C THR A 303 -13.83 -2.51 -11.89
N GLY A 304 -14.78 -1.62 -11.69
CA GLY A 304 -14.53 -0.22 -11.29
C GLY A 304 -13.73 0.61 -12.29
N GLY A 305 -13.00 1.59 -11.78
CA GLY A 305 -12.16 2.49 -12.57
C GLY A 305 -11.01 1.77 -13.28
N ILE A 306 -10.43 0.75 -12.65
CA ILE A 306 -9.36 -0.08 -13.25
C ILE A 306 -9.90 -0.88 -14.42
N GLY A 307 -11.11 -1.46 -14.30
CA GLY A 307 -11.74 -2.20 -15.40
C GLY A 307 -12.01 -1.33 -16.63
N LEU A 308 -12.43 -0.07 -16.45
CA LEU A 308 -12.57 0.86 -17.57
C LEU A 308 -11.25 1.16 -18.27
N LEU A 309 -10.16 1.25 -17.48
CA LEU A 309 -8.82 1.50 -18.03
C LEU A 309 -8.29 0.26 -18.76
N GLN A 310 -8.52 -0.94 -18.22
CA GLN A 310 -8.12 -2.21 -18.81
C GLN A 310 -8.81 -2.44 -20.16
N SER A 311 -10.09 -2.09 -20.30
CA SER A 311 -10.83 -2.21 -21.55
C SER A 311 -10.28 -1.31 -22.68
N GLY A 312 -9.56 -0.23 -22.33
CA GLY A 312 -8.93 0.69 -23.27
C GLY A 312 -9.87 1.53 -24.13
N GLN A 313 -11.17 1.41 -23.93
CA GLN A 313 -12.16 2.08 -24.79
C GLN A 313 -12.68 3.38 -24.18
N LEU A 314 -12.79 3.46 -22.86
CA LEU A 314 -13.50 4.54 -22.19
C LEU A 314 -12.64 5.40 -21.26
N ALA A 315 -11.45 4.94 -20.87
CA ALA A 315 -10.59 5.64 -19.94
C ALA A 315 -9.14 5.70 -20.44
N ASP A 316 -8.49 6.84 -20.22
CA ASP A 316 -7.09 7.07 -20.60
C ASP A 316 -6.17 7.17 -19.37
N PHE A 317 -6.67 7.79 -18.28
CA PHE A 317 -6.00 7.91 -16.99
C PHE A 317 -6.93 7.47 -15.87
N PHE A 318 -6.37 6.97 -14.78
CA PHE A 318 -7.10 6.80 -13.55
C PHE A 318 -6.26 7.25 -12.36
N LEU A 319 -6.84 8.15 -11.54
CA LEU A 319 -6.26 8.71 -10.33
C LEU A 319 -7.27 8.55 -9.19
N GLY A 320 -6.86 8.77 -7.96
CA GLY A 320 -7.72 8.67 -6.77
C GLY A 320 -7.17 7.67 -5.77
N ASP A 321 -5.92 7.88 -5.34
CA ASP A 321 -5.24 7.01 -4.38
C ASP A 321 -5.11 5.56 -4.85
N VAL A 322 -4.85 5.39 -6.15
CA VAL A 322 -4.71 4.06 -6.75
C VAL A 322 -3.41 3.42 -6.26
N GLY A 323 -3.55 2.45 -5.35
CA GLY A 323 -2.42 1.73 -4.78
C GLY A 323 -1.78 0.78 -5.79
N LEU A 324 -0.44 0.76 -5.79
CA LEU A 324 0.33 -0.21 -6.57
C LEU A 324 0.20 -1.58 -5.93
N SER A 325 -0.32 -2.56 -6.69
CA SER A 325 -0.32 -3.96 -6.32
C SER A 325 0.16 -4.83 -7.47
N TRP A 326 0.58 -6.05 -7.15
CA TRP A 326 1.05 -7.00 -8.15
C TRP A 326 -0.08 -7.41 -9.11
N GLU A 327 -1.29 -7.63 -8.59
CA GLU A 327 -2.45 -8.04 -9.38
C GLU A 327 -2.87 -6.92 -10.35
N ARG A 328 -2.95 -5.67 -9.86
CA ARG A 328 -3.28 -4.51 -10.70
C ARG A 328 -2.25 -4.28 -11.81
N ARG A 329 -0.96 -4.54 -11.53
CA ARG A 329 0.10 -4.40 -12.54
C ARG A 329 -0.03 -5.38 -13.72
N LYS A 330 -0.75 -6.48 -13.56
CA LYS A 330 -1.06 -7.38 -14.68
C LYS A 330 -2.06 -6.76 -15.66
N ALA A 331 -2.97 -5.91 -15.17
CA ALA A 331 -4.06 -5.31 -15.94
C ALA A 331 -3.76 -3.89 -16.44
N ILE A 332 -2.94 -3.12 -15.71
CA ILE A 332 -2.65 -1.71 -15.99
C ILE A 332 -1.18 -1.40 -15.74
N GLU A 333 -0.70 -0.30 -16.30
CA GLU A 333 0.60 0.28 -15.99
C GLU A 333 0.47 1.45 -15.03
N PHE A 334 1.52 1.67 -14.25
CA PHE A 334 1.60 2.76 -13.29
C PHE A 334 2.69 3.75 -13.68
N SER A 335 2.39 5.02 -13.51
CA SER A 335 3.38 6.08 -13.58
C SER A 335 4.37 6.01 -12.41
N PHE A 336 5.34 6.93 -12.41
CA PHE A 336 6.09 7.24 -11.20
C PHE A 336 5.13 7.57 -10.06
N PHE A 337 5.44 7.12 -8.85
CA PHE A 337 4.54 7.29 -7.70
C PHE A 337 4.30 8.76 -7.38
N THR A 338 3.05 9.11 -7.10
CA THR A 338 2.61 10.46 -6.76
C THR A 338 2.54 10.67 -5.25
N LEU A 339 2.40 9.59 -4.50
CA LEU A 339 2.30 9.60 -3.04
C LEU A 339 2.92 8.34 -2.46
N ALA A 340 3.69 8.51 -1.38
CA ALA A 340 4.07 7.44 -0.47
C ALA A 340 3.22 7.58 0.79
N ASP A 341 2.29 6.66 0.99
CA ASP A 341 1.39 6.60 2.13
C ASP A 341 1.64 5.32 2.93
N SER A 342 0.90 5.09 3.97
CA SER A 342 0.91 3.86 4.76
C SER A 342 -0.50 3.37 5.01
N GLY A 343 -0.67 2.06 5.07
CA GLY A 343 -1.88 1.49 5.63
C GLY A 343 -1.97 1.79 7.12
N ALA A 344 -3.17 2.07 7.60
CA ALA A 344 -3.51 2.27 9.00
C ALA A 344 -4.96 1.86 9.27
N PHE A 345 -5.33 1.76 10.53
CA PHE A 345 -6.73 1.67 10.91
C PHE A 345 -7.07 2.76 11.93
N ALA A 346 -8.32 3.15 11.96
CA ALA A 346 -8.88 4.07 12.93
C ALA A 346 -9.88 3.33 13.83
N THR A 347 -9.84 3.66 15.12
CA THR A 347 -10.80 3.18 16.13
C THR A 347 -11.33 4.37 16.92
N HIS A 348 -12.31 4.14 17.76
CA HIS A 348 -12.70 5.12 18.76
C HIS A 348 -11.52 5.39 19.73
N ALA A 349 -11.44 6.63 20.25
CA ALA A 349 -10.42 6.98 21.25
C ALA A 349 -10.58 6.11 22.50
N PRO A 350 -9.48 5.70 23.16
CA PRO A 350 -9.52 4.86 24.35
C PRO A 350 -10.46 5.43 25.41
N ARG A 351 -11.33 4.57 25.95
CA ARG A 351 -12.30 4.93 27.00
C ARG A 351 -11.57 5.41 28.26
N ARG A 352 -12.25 6.25 29.02
CA ARG A 352 -11.80 6.55 30.37
C ARG A 352 -12.05 5.32 31.23
N LEU A 353 -11.03 4.94 31.97
CA LEU A 353 -11.18 3.85 32.92
C LEU A 353 -12.17 4.23 34.04
N ASN A 354 -12.87 3.26 34.60
CA ASN A 354 -13.88 3.47 35.62
C ASN A 354 -13.35 4.30 36.81
N GLU A 355 -13.94 5.44 37.10
CA GLU A 355 -13.51 6.39 38.12
C GLU A 355 -13.69 5.82 39.55
N ALA A 356 -14.62 4.87 39.76
CA ALA A 356 -14.82 4.22 41.04
C ALA A 356 -13.56 3.46 41.55
N LEU A 357 -12.75 2.95 40.64
CA LEU A 357 -11.49 2.27 40.95
C LEU A 357 -10.27 3.21 40.98
N ALA A 358 -10.45 4.51 40.77
CA ALA A 358 -9.36 5.46 40.75
C ALA A 358 -8.57 5.50 42.06
N ILE A 359 -9.24 5.22 43.20
CA ILE A 359 -8.62 5.14 44.53
C ILE A 359 -7.59 4.01 44.61
N MET A 360 -7.81 2.90 43.91
CA MET A 360 -6.88 1.74 43.96
C MET A 360 -5.73 1.82 42.95
N ARG A 361 -5.80 2.71 41.96
CA ARG A 361 -4.82 2.81 40.87
C ARG A 361 -3.47 3.47 41.20
N PRO A 362 -3.33 4.34 42.24
CA PRO A 362 -2.04 4.95 42.54
C PRO A 362 -0.90 3.96 42.73
N PHE A 363 -1.21 2.76 43.24
CA PHE A 363 -0.27 1.65 43.34
C PHE A 363 -0.69 0.48 42.44
N LYS A 364 0.31 -0.28 41.95
CA LYS A 364 0.04 -1.54 41.25
C LYS A 364 -0.64 -2.53 42.21
N GLN A 365 -1.49 -3.40 41.67
CA GLN A 365 -2.23 -4.38 42.46
C GLN A 365 -1.35 -5.22 43.41
N ASP A 366 -0.14 -5.56 42.99
CA ASP A 366 0.83 -6.34 43.77
C ASP A 366 1.36 -5.61 45.01
N ILE A 367 1.27 -4.28 45.05
CA ILE A 367 1.75 -3.49 46.18
C ILE A 367 0.77 -3.46 47.34
N TRP A 368 -0.53 -3.55 47.04
CA TRP A 368 -1.59 -3.47 48.06
C TRP A 368 -1.51 -4.55 49.15
N PRO A 369 -1.29 -5.84 48.85
CA PRO A 369 -1.11 -6.86 49.87
C PRO A 369 0.06 -6.56 50.80
N HIS A 370 1.20 -6.11 50.24
CA HIS A 370 2.40 -5.78 51.02
C HIS A 370 2.16 -4.56 51.91
N LEU A 371 1.44 -3.56 51.41
CA LEU A 371 1.10 -2.36 52.17
C LEU A 371 0.16 -2.70 53.35
N ILE A 372 -0.90 -3.50 53.10
CA ILE A 372 -1.81 -3.96 54.15
C ILE A 372 -1.03 -4.76 55.20
N LEU A 373 -0.17 -5.68 54.77
CA LEU A 373 0.65 -6.49 55.66
C LEU A 373 1.56 -5.59 56.53
N THR A 374 2.19 -4.59 55.93
CA THR A 374 3.07 -3.62 56.65
C THR A 374 2.28 -2.85 57.72
N ILE A 375 1.07 -2.39 57.41
CA ILE A 375 0.20 -1.70 58.37
C ILE A 375 -0.18 -2.63 59.53
N ILE A 376 -0.58 -3.87 59.24
CA ILE A 376 -0.98 -4.85 60.26
C ILE A 376 0.19 -5.19 61.17
N PHE A 377 1.39 -5.42 60.61
CA PHE A 377 2.54 -5.82 61.41
C PHE A 377 3.25 -4.65 62.12
N SER A 378 3.02 -3.39 61.72
CA SER A 378 3.65 -2.23 62.33
C SER A 378 3.34 -2.10 63.83
N GLY A 379 2.06 -2.28 64.23
CA GLY A 379 1.65 -2.25 65.65
C GLY A 379 2.36 -3.30 66.49
N PRO A 380 2.29 -4.60 66.14
CA PRO A 380 3.08 -5.65 66.79
C PRO A 380 4.58 -5.39 66.86
N ILE A 381 5.20 -4.84 65.81
CA ILE A 381 6.64 -4.51 65.81
C ILE A 381 6.94 -3.41 66.83
N PHE A 382 6.15 -2.33 66.88
CA PHE A 382 6.26 -1.31 67.94
C PHE A 382 6.12 -1.93 69.33
N TYR A 383 5.14 -2.82 69.50
CA TYR A 383 4.95 -3.51 70.76
C TYR A 383 6.19 -4.32 71.16
N VAL A 384 6.71 -5.15 70.27
CA VAL A 384 7.90 -5.98 70.58
C VAL A 384 9.10 -5.12 70.94
N ILE A 385 9.38 -4.05 70.16
CA ILE A 385 10.54 -3.17 70.42
C ILE A 385 10.42 -2.45 71.75
N ILE A 386 9.22 -2.01 72.16
CA ILE A 386 8.99 -1.34 73.42
C ILE A 386 8.91 -2.37 74.58
N ALA A 387 8.29 -3.52 74.39
CA ALA A 387 8.15 -4.53 75.42
C ALA A 387 9.45 -5.28 75.73
N LEU A 388 10.31 -5.50 74.75
CA LEU A 388 11.57 -6.26 74.88
C LEU A 388 12.46 -5.77 76.04
N PRO A 389 12.74 -4.45 76.19
CA PRO A 389 13.50 -3.94 77.36
C PRO A 389 12.84 -4.19 78.69
N TYR A 390 11.47 -4.14 78.77
CA TYR A 390 10.73 -4.45 80.00
C TYR A 390 10.83 -5.92 80.35
N ILE A 391 10.70 -6.82 79.38
CA ILE A 391 10.84 -8.25 79.56
C ILE A 391 12.27 -8.61 79.98
N TRP A 392 13.30 -8.01 79.34
CA TRP A 392 14.68 -8.26 79.66
C TRP A 392 15.05 -7.73 81.07
N ARG A 393 14.59 -6.53 81.45
CA ARG A 393 14.78 -5.98 82.77
C ARG A 393 14.06 -6.80 83.85
N ARG A 394 12.83 -7.24 83.54
CA ARG A 394 12.05 -8.12 84.43
C ARG A 394 12.77 -9.45 84.66
N ARG A 395 13.34 -10.04 83.65
CA ARG A 395 14.16 -11.26 83.76
C ARG A 395 15.40 -11.03 84.63
N ARG A 396 16.10 -9.93 84.39
CA ARG A 396 17.28 -9.56 85.23
C ARG A 396 16.88 -9.30 86.69
N VAL A 397 15.83 -8.53 86.92
CA VAL A 397 15.34 -8.26 88.28
C VAL A 397 14.87 -9.55 88.94
N ASN A 398 14.22 -10.48 88.22
CA ASN A 398 13.84 -11.77 88.79
C ASN A 398 15.11 -12.61 89.14
N SER A 399 16.13 -12.64 88.27
CA SER A 399 17.41 -13.31 88.59
C SER A 399 18.15 -12.64 89.74
N ASP A 400 18.16 -11.28 89.78
CA ASP A 400 18.73 -10.54 90.87
C ASP A 400 17.93 -10.70 92.19
N VAL A 401 16.58 -10.86 92.11
CA VAL A 401 15.71 -11.16 93.28
C VAL A 401 15.90 -12.58 93.80
N GLU A 402 16.13 -13.57 92.90
CA GLU A 402 16.52 -14.90 93.28
C GLU A 402 17.87 -14.90 94.08
N HIS A 403 18.89 -14.19 93.52
CA HIS A 403 20.15 -14.01 94.22
C HIS A 403 20.03 -13.14 95.45
N LEU A 404 19.18 -12.13 95.47
CA LEU A 404 18.85 -11.33 96.64
C LEU A 404 17.99 -12.08 97.63
N GLY A 405 17.17 -13.02 97.24
CA GLY A 405 16.42 -13.90 98.12
C GLY A 405 17.31 -14.79 98.99
N GLU A 406 18.37 -15.33 98.36
CA GLU A 406 19.39 -16.04 99.11
C GLU A 406 20.17 -15.11 100.08
N LEU A 407 20.52 -13.89 99.56
CA LEU A 407 21.16 -12.89 100.43
C LEU A 407 20.21 -12.34 101.48
N TYR A 408 18.92 -12.19 101.19
CA TYR A 408 17.92 -11.72 102.16
C TYR A 408 17.69 -12.74 103.27
N PHE A 409 17.77 -14.04 102.92
CA PHE A 409 17.75 -15.10 103.96
C PHE A 409 18.99 -14.97 104.87
N HIS A 410 20.13 -14.66 104.35
CA HIS A 410 21.36 -14.34 105.15
C HIS A 410 21.22 -13.03 105.90
N ILE A 411 20.60 -11.97 105.33
CA ILE A 411 20.40 -10.67 105.96
C ILE A 411 19.30 -10.68 107.01
N THR A 412 18.30 -11.49 106.89
CA THR A 412 17.28 -11.67 107.95
C THR A 412 17.87 -12.34 109.16
N TYR A 413 18.87 -13.15 109.00
CA TYR A 413 19.61 -13.72 110.10
C TYR A 413 20.51 -12.67 110.81
N LEU A 414 20.95 -11.63 110.04
CA LEU A 414 21.70 -10.48 110.63
C LEU A 414 20.80 -9.36 111.18
N LYS A 415 19.48 -9.33 110.88
CA LYS A 415 18.53 -8.32 111.32
C LYS A 415 18.10 -8.49 112.78
N GLU A 416 18.39 -9.62 113.42
CA GLU A 416 18.29 -9.78 114.84
C GLU A 416 19.38 -9.08 115.66
N ILE A 417 20.43 -8.54 114.98
CA ILE A 417 21.59 -7.92 115.61
C ILE A 417 21.64 -6.36 115.52
N THR A 418 20.91 -5.72 114.56
CA THR A 418 20.91 -4.24 114.47
C THR A 418 19.59 -3.67 113.87
N PRO A 419 18.68 -3.16 114.74
CA PRO A 419 17.32 -2.74 114.27
C PRO A 419 17.26 -1.32 113.63
N HIS A 420 18.36 -0.64 113.38
CA HIS A 420 18.28 0.80 113.02
C HIS A 420 18.82 1.25 111.59
N LEU A 421 19.22 0.38 110.73
CA LEU A 421 19.75 0.80 109.42
C LEU A 421 19.13 -0.04 108.36
N LEU A 422 18.05 0.38 107.80
CA LEU A 422 17.67 0.27 106.40
C LEU A 422 16.13 0.42 106.22
N LYS A 423 15.68 1.69 106.11
CA LYS A 423 14.33 1.96 105.52
C LYS A 423 14.42 1.79 104.02
N PHE A 424 14.48 0.58 103.55
CA PHE A 424 14.22 0.27 102.15
C PHE A 424 12.73 -0.04 102.00
N LYS A 425 11.96 0.78 101.25
CA LYS A 425 10.61 0.52 100.77
C LYS A 425 10.69 -0.32 99.54
N PRO A 426 10.50 -1.65 99.54
CA PRO A 426 10.64 -2.47 98.35
C PRO A 426 9.52 -2.22 97.29
N GLY A 427 8.45 -1.52 97.67
CA GLY A 427 7.31 -1.28 96.74
C GLY A 427 7.54 -0.21 95.69
N THR A 428 8.53 0.74 95.91
CA THR A 428 8.74 1.84 94.95
C THR A 428 9.58 1.45 93.72
N VAL A 429 10.45 0.45 93.87
CA VAL A 429 11.31 0.00 92.74
C VAL A 429 10.51 -0.94 91.79
N LEU A 430 9.56 -1.73 92.33
CA LEU A 430 8.71 -2.59 91.50
C LEU A 430 7.67 -1.80 90.71
N ALA A 431 7.14 -0.69 91.28
CA ALA A 431 6.11 0.10 90.59
C ALA A 431 6.65 0.85 89.35
N ALA A 432 7.95 1.24 89.35
CA ALA A 432 8.57 1.94 88.25
C ALA A 432 8.90 1.03 87.03
N HIS A 433 8.77 -0.28 87.13
CA HIS A 433 9.13 -1.26 86.11
C HIS A 433 7.92 -2.04 85.60
N GLN A 434 6.69 -1.63 85.91
CA GLN A 434 5.50 -2.25 85.36
C GLN A 434 5.26 -1.80 83.93
N MET A 435 5.00 -2.79 83.09
CA MET A 435 4.64 -2.55 81.70
C MET A 435 3.34 -1.72 81.62
N PRO A 436 3.27 -0.67 80.79
CA PRO A 436 2.05 0.14 80.66
C PRO A 436 0.84 -0.74 80.35
N HIS A 437 -0.27 -0.53 81.03
CA HIS A 437 -1.51 -1.27 80.80
C HIS A 437 -1.99 -1.04 79.35
N GLN A 438 -2.36 -2.09 78.64
CA GLN A 438 -2.85 -2.09 77.26
C GLN A 438 -1.78 -1.56 76.23
N LEU A 439 -0.49 -1.80 76.48
CA LEU A 439 0.58 -1.35 75.58
C LEU A 439 0.38 -1.85 74.15
N PHE A 440 -0.03 -3.09 73.98
CA PHE A 440 -0.30 -3.67 72.64
C PHE A 440 -1.36 -2.89 71.88
N GLN A 441 -2.49 -2.60 72.48
CA GLN A 441 -3.59 -1.84 71.86
C GLN A 441 -3.14 -0.40 71.58
N LYS A 442 -2.40 0.23 72.48
CA LYS A 442 -1.82 1.59 72.27
C LYS A 442 -0.84 1.61 71.09
N CYS A 443 -0.02 0.56 70.90
CA CYS A 443 0.91 0.47 69.79
C CYS A 443 0.17 0.34 68.44
N ILE A 444 -0.89 -0.46 68.37
CA ILE A 444 -1.70 -0.59 67.16
C ILE A 444 -2.36 0.75 66.79
N TRP A 445 -3.03 1.39 67.74
CA TRP A 445 -3.67 2.68 67.49
C TRP A 445 -2.65 3.78 67.19
N PHE A 446 -1.49 3.76 67.75
CA PHE A 446 -0.43 4.68 67.48
C PHE A 446 0.11 4.54 66.06
N ALA A 447 0.41 3.31 65.62
CA ALA A 447 0.86 3.04 64.26
C ALA A 447 -0.20 3.45 63.21
N LEU A 448 -1.47 3.19 63.47
CA LEU A 448 -2.57 3.56 62.58
C LEU A 448 -2.76 5.08 62.49
N ARG A 449 -2.67 5.81 63.63
CA ARG A 449 -2.73 7.27 63.65
C ARG A 449 -1.57 7.92 62.91
N LEU A 450 -0.37 7.38 63.05
CA LEU A 450 0.80 7.88 62.30
C LEU A 450 0.59 7.68 60.80
N PHE A 451 0.09 6.54 60.38
CA PHE A 451 -0.21 6.28 58.99
C PHE A 451 -1.28 7.25 58.41
N LEU A 452 -2.31 7.55 59.23
CA LEU A 452 -3.39 8.48 58.86
C LEU A 452 -2.99 9.99 59.04
N LYS A 453 -1.71 10.30 59.32
CA LYS A 453 -1.22 11.65 59.59
C LYS A 453 -1.93 12.37 60.76
N GLN A 454 -2.48 11.63 61.69
CA GLN A 454 -3.12 12.19 62.87
C GLN A 454 -2.11 12.47 63.98
N SER A 455 -2.32 13.56 64.70
CA SER A 455 -1.51 13.87 65.88
C SER A 455 -1.69 12.77 66.95
N CYS A 456 -0.60 12.37 67.57
CA CYS A 456 -0.64 11.35 68.64
C CYS A 456 0.39 11.72 69.74
N ASN A 457 0.03 11.33 70.98
CA ASN A 457 0.94 11.51 72.12
C ASN A 457 2.11 10.53 72.04
N GLU A 458 3.24 10.87 72.61
CA GLU A 458 4.39 9.99 72.68
C GLU A 458 4.05 8.67 73.33
N LEU A 459 4.39 7.57 72.69
CA LEU A 459 4.07 6.22 73.17
C LEU A 459 5.02 5.81 74.31
N HIS A 460 6.27 6.28 74.27
CA HIS A 460 7.30 5.98 75.24
C HIS A 460 8.48 6.98 75.15
N ASN A 461 9.06 7.32 76.29
CA ASN A 461 10.17 8.27 76.37
C ASN A 461 11.57 7.70 76.05
N GLY A 462 11.63 6.38 75.73
CA GLY A 462 12.90 5.73 75.38
C GLY A 462 13.48 6.18 74.05
N TYR A 463 14.76 6.43 73.97
CA TYR A 463 15.47 6.90 72.74
C TYR A 463 15.22 5.97 71.54
N ARG A 464 15.27 4.66 71.71
CA ARG A 464 15.03 3.69 70.65
C ARG A 464 13.60 3.75 70.12
N ALA A 465 12.61 3.92 70.99
CA ALA A 465 11.22 4.06 70.58
C ALA A 465 10.98 5.35 69.83
N LYS A 466 11.58 6.48 70.26
CA LYS A 466 11.52 7.76 69.57
C LYS A 466 12.17 7.68 68.19
N PHE A 467 13.33 7.08 68.05
CA PHE A 467 14.00 6.90 66.77
C PHE A 467 13.16 6.07 65.80
N LEU A 468 12.63 4.92 66.25
CA LEU A 468 11.77 4.09 65.43
C LEU A 468 10.50 4.83 65.02
N THR A 469 9.88 5.60 65.90
CA THR A 469 8.72 6.42 65.61
C THR A 469 9.01 7.44 64.53
N ILE A 470 10.15 8.11 64.57
CA ILE A 470 10.57 9.08 63.54
C ILE A 470 10.78 8.41 62.21
N VAL A 471 11.48 7.26 62.17
CA VAL A 471 11.70 6.50 60.92
C VAL A 471 10.38 6.03 60.31
N TYR A 472 9.49 5.44 61.14
CA TYR A 472 8.19 4.99 60.68
C TYR A 472 7.30 6.17 60.22
N TRP A 473 7.32 7.29 60.94
CA TRP A 473 6.58 8.48 60.58
C TRP A 473 7.05 9.05 59.23
N ILE A 474 8.36 9.13 58.99
CA ILE A 474 8.88 9.54 57.69
C ILE A 474 8.43 8.57 56.58
N ALA A 475 8.60 7.27 56.79
CA ALA A 475 8.21 6.25 55.81
C ALA A 475 6.70 6.28 55.54
N ALA A 476 5.87 6.30 56.57
CA ALA A 476 4.42 6.29 56.40
C ALA A 476 3.86 7.60 55.82
N THR A 477 4.37 8.74 56.26
CA THR A 477 3.86 10.06 55.91
C THR A 477 4.40 10.53 54.55
N TYR A 478 5.70 10.54 54.34
CA TYR A 478 6.30 11.08 53.13
C TYR A 478 6.30 10.04 52.00
N VAL A 479 6.71 8.81 52.26
CA VAL A 479 6.84 7.83 51.17
C VAL A 479 5.50 7.27 50.76
N LEU A 480 4.68 6.81 51.68
CA LEU A 480 3.40 6.17 51.30
C LEU A 480 2.28 7.18 51.09
N ALA A 481 2.01 8.05 52.06
CA ALA A 481 0.85 8.92 52.02
C ALA A 481 1.02 10.08 51.01
N ASP A 482 2.23 10.70 50.93
CA ASP A 482 2.43 11.79 49.98
C ASP A 482 2.57 11.30 48.56
N VAL A 483 3.26 10.17 48.30
CA VAL A 483 3.32 9.53 47.00
C VAL A 483 1.92 9.09 46.56
N TYR A 484 1.14 8.48 47.44
CA TYR A 484 -0.23 8.10 47.14
C TYR A 484 -1.10 9.33 46.77
N SER A 485 -1.05 10.39 47.59
CA SER A 485 -1.83 11.62 47.32
C SER A 485 -1.39 12.30 46.04
N ALA A 486 -0.09 12.38 45.76
CA ALA A 486 0.44 12.93 44.51
C ALA A 486 -0.03 12.14 43.28
N GLN A 487 0.06 10.82 43.33
CA GLN A 487 -0.41 9.95 42.26
C GLN A 487 -1.91 10.04 42.08
N LEU A 488 -2.69 10.06 43.15
CA LEU A 488 -4.14 10.20 43.09
C LEU A 488 -4.54 11.56 42.47
N THR A 489 -3.90 12.65 42.92
CA THR A 489 -4.14 13.98 42.36
C THR A 489 -3.79 14.04 40.86
N SER A 490 -2.66 13.43 40.48
CA SER A 490 -2.25 13.33 39.08
C SER A 490 -3.29 12.56 38.25
N GLN A 491 -3.85 11.48 38.77
CA GLN A 491 -4.89 10.70 38.06
C GLN A 491 -6.21 11.44 37.94
N PHE A 492 -6.58 12.25 38.92
CA PHE A 492 -7.78 13.10 38.80
C PHE A 492 -7.56 14.25 37.81
N ALA A 493 -6.38 14.83 37.78
CA ALA A 493 -6.05 15.87 36.82
C ALA A 493 -5.98 15.32 35.38
N ARG A 494 -5.50 14.09 35.20
CA ARG A 494 -5.40 13.40 33.92
C ARG A 494 -5.93 11.98 34.05
N PRO A 495 -7.25 11.78 33.82
CA PRO A 495 -7.88 10.47 33.96
C PRO A 495 -7.19 9.41 33.11
N ALA A 496 -6.88 8.28 33.71
CA ALA A 496 -6.31 7.15 33.00
C ALA A 496 -7.30 6.60 31.96
N ARG A 497 -6.78 6.26 30.78
CA ARG A 497 -7.51 5.65 29.68
C ARG A 497 -7.08 4.21 29.49
N GLU A 498 -7.92 3.43 28.82
CA GLU A 498 -7.56 2.10 28.35
C GLU A 498 -6.33 2.15 27.43
N PRO A 499 -5.54 1.08 27.31
CA PRO A 499 -4.42 1.05 26.39
C PRO A 499 -4.95 1.19 24.95
N PRO A 500 -4.36 2.10 24.15
CA PRO A 500 -4.82 2.31 22.78
C PRO A 500 -4.52 1.09 21.90
N ILE A 501 -5.47 0.74 21.04
CA ILE A 501 -5.28 -0.29 20.01
C ILE A 501 -4.48 0.33 18.87
N ASN A 502 -3.16 0.08 18.83
CA ASN A 502 -2.24 0.72 17.89
C ASN A 502 -1.61 -0.21 16.88
N THR A 503 -1.62 -1.52 17.13
CA THR A 503 -0.94 -2.54 16.32
C THR A 503 -1.94 -3.55 15.80
N LEU A 504 -1.59 -4.28 14.73
CA LEU A 504 -2.42 -5.36 14.20
C LEU A 504 -2.65 -6.46 15.22
N GLN A 505 -1.65 -6.78 16.06
CA GLN A 505 -1.80 -7.79 17.12
C GLN A 505 -2.81 -7.33 18.17
N SER A 506 -2.75 -6.07 18.60
CA SER A 506 -3.72 -5.52 19.55
C SER A 506 -5.13 -5.46 18.96
N LEU A 507 -5.26 -5.18 17.65
CA LEU A 507 -6.54 -5.25 16.95
C LEU A 507 -7.07 -6.68 16.87
N GLN A 508 -6.22 -7.65 16.55
CA GLN A 508 -6.61 -9.07 16.53
C GLN A 508 -7.10 -9.53 17.90
N ALA A 509 -6.37 -9.18 18.96
CA ALA A 509 -6.78 -9.51 20.32
C ALA A 509 -8.13 -8.86 20.67
N ALA A 510 -8.35 -7.61 20.31
CA ALA A 510 -9.61 -6.90 20.52
C ALA A 510 -10.77 -7.52 19.71
N MET A 511 -10.52 -8.00 18.49
CA MET A 511 -11.54 -8.72 17.70
C MET A 511 -11.95 -10.04 18.35
N ILE A 512 -11.01 -10.75 19.00
CA ILE A 512 -11.26 -12.04 19.63
C ILE A 512 -11.91 -11.88 21.01
N HIS A 513 -11.42 -10.95 21.83
CA HIS A 513 -11.80 -10.85 23.25
C HIS A 513 -12.85 -9.78 23.52
N ASP A 514 -12.78 -8.64 22.82
CA ASP A 514 -13.61 -7.46 23.08
C ASP A 514 -14.73 -7.28 22.04
N GLY A 515 -14.80 -8.18 21.03
CA GLY A 515 -15.85 -8.15 20.01
C GLY A 515 -15.70 -7.04 18.97
N TYR A 516 -14.50 -6.47 18.79
CA TYR A 516 -14.25 -5.44 17.77
C TYR A 516 -14.58 -5.94 16.37
N ARG A 517 -15.19 -5.06 15.57
CA ARG A 517 -15.51 -5.30 14.15
C ARG A 517 -14.62 -4.45 13.26
N LEU A 518 -13.94 -5.10 12.32
CA LEU A 518 -13.10 -4.43 11.34
C LEU A 518 -13.87 -4.21 10.04
N TYR A 519 -13.91 -2.97 9.58
CA TYR A 519 -14.56 -2.56 8.33
C TYR A 519 -13.51 -2.15 7.31
N VAL A 520 -13.78 -2.43 6.04
CA VAL A 520 -12.91 -2.09 4.92
C VAL A 520 -13.74 -1.63 3.73
N GLU A 521 -13.21 -0.67 2.96
CA GLU A 521 -13.83 -0.16 1.74
C GLU A 521 -13.86 -1.23 0.65
N LYS A 522 -14.99 -1.39 -0.03
CA LYS A 522 -15.18 -2.34 -1.12
C LYS A 522 -14.18 -2.09 -2.25
N GLU A 523 -13.66 -3.17 -2.85
CA GLU A 523 -12.77 -3.13 -4.02
C GLU A 523 -11.56 -2.18 -3.88
N SER A 524 -11.11 -1.97 -2.64
CA SER A 524 -9.96 -1.13 -2.32
C SER A 524 -8.66 -1.93 -2.26
N SER A 525 -7.53 -1.23 -2.36
CA SER A 525 -6.21 -1.84 -2.15
C SER A 525 -6.00 -2.34 -0.71
N SER A 526 -6.76 -1.82 0.26
CA SER A 526 -6.72 -2.28 1.65
C SER A 526 -7.40 -3.64 1.82
N LEU A 527 -8.48 -3.89 1.08
CA LEU A 527 -9.12 -5.21 1.01
C LEU A 527 -8.18 -6.25 0.39
N GLU A 528 -7.55 -5.89 -0.74
CA GLU A 528 -6.58 -6.76 -1.41
C GLU A 528 -5.40 -7.14 -0.49
N MET A 529 -4.96 -6.19 0.37
CA MET A 529 -3.92 -6.46 1.38
C MET A 529 -4.42 -7.41 2.48
N LEU A 530 -5.68 -7.35 2.88
CA LEU A 530 -6.25 -8.30 3.85
C LEU A 530 -6.33 -9.72 3.28
N GLU A 531 -6.69 -9.86 2.01
CA GLU A 531 -6.83 -11.16 1.34
C GLU A 531 -5.49 -11.81 1.01
N ASN A 532 -4.56 -11.04 0.43
CA ASN A 532 -3.32 -11.54 -0.15
C ASN A 532 -2.05 -11.14 0.62
N GLY A 533 -2.19 -10.40 1.73
CA GLY A 533 -1.06 -9.90 2.51
C GLY A 533 -0.40 -10.96 3.40
N THR A 534 0.30 -10.49 4.43
CA THR A 534 0.99 -11.36 5.40
C THR A 534 0.00 -12.22 6.19
N GLU A 535 0.51 -13.25 6.85
CA GLU A 535 -0.29 -14.19 7.66
C GLU A 535 -1.24 -13.48 8.64
N LEU A 536 -0.78 -12.42 9.30
CA LEU A 536 -1.59 -11.66 10.25
C LEU A 536 -2.79 -10.96 9.58
N PHE A 537 -2.62 -10.42 8.37
CA PHE A 537 -3.72 -9.83 7.61
C PHE A 537 -4.75 -10.88 7.18
N ARG A 538 -4.29 -12.05 6.74
CA ARG A 538 -5.18 -13.17 6.39
C ARG A 538 -5.96 -13.70 7.59
N GLN A 539 -5.34 -13.74 8.77
CA GLN A 539 -6.02 -14.09 10.02
C GLN A 539 -7.11 -13.06 10.38
N LEU A 540 -6.82 -11.76 10.27
CA LEU A 540 -7.82 -10.72 10.45
C LEU A 540 -8.98 -10.86 9.46
N TYR A 541 -8.68 -11.13 8.19
CA TYR A 541 -9.71 -11.36 7.17
C TYR A 541 -10.58 -12.59 7.50
N SER A 542 -9.97 -13.67 7.97
CA SER A 542 -10.72 -14.85 8.41
C SER A 542 -11.66 -14.57 9.60
N LEU A 543 -11.20 -13.77 10.57
CA LEU A 543 -12.03 -13.31 11.69
C LEU A 543 -13.18 -12.42 11.21
N MET A 544 -12.93 -11.49 10.28
CA MET A 544 -13.98 -10.68 9.66
C MET A 544 -15.05 -11.57 9.01
N ARG A 545 -14.65 -12.56 8.22
CA ARG A 545 -15.59 -13.50 7.58
C ARG A 545 -16.40 -14.33 8.57
N GLN A 546 -15.81 -14.74 9.69
CA GLN A 546 -16.54 -15.44 10.76
C GLN A 546 -17.59 -14.53 11.43
N GLN A 547 -17.29 -13.26 11.62
CA GLN A 547 -18.24 -12.29 12.19
C GLN A 547 -19.44 -12.05 11.26
N VAL A 548 -19.26 -12.08 9.94
CA VAL A 548 -20.36 -11.94 8.96
C VAL A 548 -21.38 -13.07 9.04
N LEU A 549 -20.98 -14.28 9.38
CA LEU A 549 -21.89 -15.40 9.57
C LEU A 549 -22.92 -15.12 10.68
N ASN A 550 -22.59 -14.23 11.62
CA ASN A 550 -23.43 -13.86 12.74
C ASN A 550 -24.21 -12.54 12.55
N ASP A 551 -23.85 -11.72 11.53
CA ASP A 551 -24.47 -10.41 11.29
C ASP A 551 -24.58 -10.09 9.79
N PRO A 552 -25.81 -9.94 9.24
CA PRO A 552 -26.04 -9.71 7.81
C PRO A 552 -25.57 -8.34 7.29
N GLN A 553 -25.21 -7.38 8.15
CA GLN A 553 -24.75 -6.05 7.71
C GLN A 553 -23.36 -6.06 7.03
N GLY A 554 -22.61 -7.16 7.15
CA GLY A 554 -21.31 -7.30 6.51
C GLY A 554 -20.23 -6.35 7.08
N PHE A 555 -19.03 -6.49 6.59
CA PHE A 555 -17.86 -5.68 6.98
C PHE A 555 -17.41 -4.71 5.88
N PHE A 556 -18.16 -4.64 4.78
CA PHE A 556 -17.87 -3.74 3.68
C PHE A 556 -18.53 -2.38 3.86
N ILE A 557 -17.76 -1.33 3.60
CA ILE A 557 -18.23 0.06 3.55
C ILE A 557 -18.04 0.61 2.14
N ASP A 558 -18.88 1.56 1.76
CA ASP A 558 -18.79 2.19 0.43
C ASP A 558 -17.67 3.22 0.32
N SER A 559 -17.28 3.83 1.46
CA SER A 559 -16.16 4.77 1.54
C SER A 559 -15.55 4.80 2.94
N VAL A 560 -14.28 5.20 3.04
CA VAL A 560 -13.60 5.40 4.34
C VAL A 560 -14.33 6.46 5.18
N GLU A 561 -14.90 7.50 4.54
CA GLU A 561 -15.70 8.52 5.21
C GLU A 561 -16.93 7.92 5.91
N ALA A 562 -17.68 7.05 5.21
CA ALA A 562 -18.82 6.35 5.78
C ALA A 562 -18.40 5.46 6.98
N GLY A 563 -17.23 4.84 6.91
CA GLY A 563 -16.67 4.07 8.00
C GLY A 563 -16.33 4.91 9.24
N ILE A 564 -15.71 6.06 9.06
CA ILE A 564 -15.40 6.98 10.17
C ILE A 564 -16.69 7.53 10.79
N LYS A 565 -17.69 7.87 9.97
CA LYS A 565 -19.01 8.26 10.45
C LYS A 565 -19.68 7.16 11.27
N LEU A 566 -19.55 5.91 10.83
CA LEU A 566 -20.09 4.74 11.53
C LEU A 566 -19.41 4.52 12.89
N ILE A 567 -18.09 4.82 13.04
CA ILE A 567 -17.43 4.84 14.35
C ILE A 567 -17.96 6.00 15.21
N ALA A 568 -18.15 7.19 14.61
CA ALA A 568 -18.61 8.38 15.34
C ALA A 568 -20.03 8.22 15.93
N GLU A 569 -20.94 7.62 15.17
CA GLU A 569 -22.36 7.51 15.51
C GLU A 569 -22.74 6.20 16.21
N GLY A 570 -22.00 5.13 15.92
CA GLY A 570 -22.50 3.78 16.16
C GLY A 570 -21.80 2.96 17.24
N GLY A 571 -20.96 3.55 18.10
CA GLY A 571 -20.36 2.84 19.22
C GLY A 571 -18.90 2.46 19.09
N GLU A 572 -18.38 1.96 20.17
CA GLU A 572 -16.98 2.00 20.53
C GLU A 572 -16.15 0.83 19.97
N ASP A 573 -16.79 -0.28 19.54
CA ASP A 573 -16.09 -1.53 19.19
C ASP A 573 -15.95 -1.73 17.68
N LYS A 574 -15.62 -0.63 16.97
CA LYS A 574 -15.47 -0.63 15.52
C LYS A 574 -14.10 -0.10 15.11
N ALA A 575 -13.54 -0.72 14.06
CA ALA A 575 -12.29 -0.31 13.44
C ALA A 575 -12.49 -0.16 11.92
N VAL A 576 -11.85 0.80 11.30
CA VAL A 576 -11.87 1.00 9.83
C VAL A 576 -10.45 0.96 9.31
N LEU A 577 -10.18 0.07 8.38
CA LEU A 577 -8.88 -0.06 7.69
C LEU A 577 -8.88 0.77 6.40
N GLY A 578 -7.80 1.51 6.19
CA GLY A 578 -7.65 2.34 4.99
C GLY A 578 -6.27 2.95 4.84
N GLY A 579 -6.13 3.86 3.87
CA GLY A 579 -4.95 4.69 3.75
C GLY A 579 -4.86 5.69 4.92
N ARG A 580 -3.66 5.87 5.45
CA ARG A 580 -3.44 6.71 6.63
C ARG A 580 -3.84 8.18 6.38
N GLU A 581 -3.49 8.71 5.22
CA GLU A 581 -3.84 10.09 4.85
C GLU A 581 -5.36 10.28 4.72
N THR A 582 -6.05 9.31 4.12
CA THR A 582 -7.52 9.32 4.00
C THR A 582 -8.19 9.23 5.37
N LEU A 583 -7.72 8.30 6.22
CA LEU A 583 -8.20 8.16 7.59
C LEU A 583 -7.95 9.43 8.42
N PHE A 584 -6.73 9.98 8.33
CA PHE A 584 -6.35 11.20 9.05
C PHE A 584 -7.25 12.38 8.65
N PHE A 585 -7.48 12.57 7.36
CA PHE A 585 -8.37 13.64 6.87
C PHE A 585 -9.78 13.50 7.43
N ASN A 586 -10.38 12.31 7.33
CA ASN A 586 -11.74 12.09 7.80
C ASN A 586 -11.84 12.18 9.34
N VAL A 587 -10.86 11.67 10.07
CA VAL A 587 -10.77 11.81 11.54
C VAL A 587 -10.70 13.27 11.95
N GLN A 588 -9.98 14.12 11.22
CA GLN A 588 -9.94 15.56 11.49
C GLN A 588 -11.29 16.22 11.24
N GLN A 589 -12.00 15.82 10.20
CA GLN A 589 -13.32 16.36 9.87
C GLN A 589 -14.37 16.03 10.94
N TYR A 590 -14.38 14.82 11.47
CA TYR A 590 -15.33 14.35 12.50
C TYR A 590 -14.88 14.60 13.95
N GLY A 591 -13.74 15.22 14.15
CA GLY A 591 -13.21 15.58 15.47
C GLY A 591 -12.17 14.59 16.01
N SER A 592 -10.91 14.91 15.83
CA SER A 592 -9.75 14.05 16.14
C SER A 592 -9.65 13.56 17.59
N LYS A 593 -10.30 14.24 18.54
CA LYS A 593 -10.28 13.84 19.97
C LYS A 593 -11.02 12.53 20.25
N ASN A 594 -11.96 12.17 19.39
CA ASN A 594 -12.83 11.01 19.55
C ASN A 594 -12.27 9.75 18.88
N PHE A 595 -11.16 9.87 18.17
CA PHE A 595 -10.59 8.78 17.39
C PHE A 595 -9.15 8.49 17.78
N GLN A 596 -8.75 7.25 17.60
CA GLN A 596 -7.39 6.77 17.69
C GLN A 596 -6.96 6.22 16.34
N LEU A 597 -5.87 6.78 15.80
CA LEU A 597 -5.25 6.27 14.58
C LEU A 597 -4.10 5.33 14.95
N SER A 598 -4.04 4.17 14.30
CA SER A 598 -2.98 3.18 14.54
C SER A 598 -1.60 3.65 14.10
N GLN A 599 -0.59 2.91 14.47
CA GLN A 599 0.75 3.02 13.89
C GLN A 599 0.69 2.70 12.39
N LYS A 600 1.76 3.07 11.66
CA LYS A 600 1.93 2.68 10.27
C LYS A 600 2.06 1.16 10.18
N LEU A 601 1.16 0.51 9.42
CA LEU A 601 1.12 -0.94 9.30
C LEU A 601 2.04 -1.44 8.18
N TYR A 602 1.94 -0.81 7.02
CA TYR A 602 2.74 -1.10 5.83
C TYR A 602 2.85 0.17 4.98
N THR A 603 3.89 0.25 4.17
CA THR A 603 4.05 1.35 3.20
C THR A 603 3.35 0.98 1.90
N ARG A 604 2.60 1.92 1.35
CA ARG A 604 1.96 1.79 0.04
C ARG A 604 2.31 3.00 -0.81
N TYR A 605 2.37 2.78 -2.11
CA TYR A 605 2.59 3.83 -3.09
C TYR A 605 1.36 3.98 -3.96
N SER A 606 0.96 5.23 -4.21
CA SER A 606 -0.11 5.55 -5.14
C SER A 606 0.49 6.22 -6.37
N ALA A 607 -0.05 5.90 -7.54
CA ALA A 607 0.42 6.42 -8.80
C ALA A 607 -0.74 6.71 -9.76
N VAL A 608 -0.45 7.41 -10.86
CA VAL A 608 -1.40 7.52 -11.96
C VAL A 608 -1.40 6.21 -12.72
N ALA A 609 -2.57 5.59 -12.81
CA ALA A 609 -2.75 4.39 -13.61
C ALA A 609 -3.04 4.74 -15.06
N VAL A 610 -2.44 4.00 -15.97
CA VAL A 610 -2.60 4.12 -17.42
C VAL A 610 -2.76 2.75 -18.03
N GLN A 611 -3.25 2.70 -19.26
CA GLN A 611 -3.37 1.47 -20.01
C GLN A 611 -2.00 0.82 -20.27
N ILE A 612 -1.93 -0.51 -20.30
CA ILE A 612 -0.69 -1.24 -20.64
C ILE A 612 -0.22 -0.83 -22.05
N GLY A 613 1.08 -0.57 -22.19
CA GLY A 613 1.69 -0.13 -23.45
C GLY A 613 1.40 1.34 -23.78
N CYS A 614 0.99 2.13 -22.80
CA CYS A 614 0.73 3.55 -22.97
C CYS A 614 1.95 4.29 -23.54
N PRO A 615 1.87 4.90 -24.74
CA PRO A 615 3.02 5.49 -25.42
C PRO A 615 3.55 6.76 -24.73
N PHE A 616 2.74 7.43 -23.92
CA PHE A 616 3.10 8.67 -23.25
C PHE A 616 3.53 8.49 -21.79
N LEU A 617 3.60 7.25 -21.28
CA LEU A 617 3.99 6.97 -19.89
C LEU A 617 5.37 7.57 -19.55
N GLY A 618 6.34 7.46 -20.47
CA GLY A 618 7.67 8.04 -20.26
C GLY A 618 7.66 9.57 -20.14
N SER A 619 6.87 10.26 -20.97
CA SER A 619 6.70 11.72 -20.90
C SER A 619 5.97 12.14 -19.62
N LEU A 620 4.94 11.38 -19.22
CA LEU A 620 4.21 11.59 -17.96
C LEU A 620 5.14 11.45 -16.77
N ASN A 621 5.96 10.39 -16.72
CA ASN A 621 6.93 10.16 -15.66
C ASN A 621 7.94 11.30 -15.53
N LYS A 622 8.46 11.78 -16.64
CA LYS A 622 9.39 12.91 -16.64
C LYS A 622 8.78 14.17 -16.01
N VAL A 623 7.51 14.46 -16.31
CA VAL A 623 6.81 15.61 -15.71
C VAL A 623 6.54 15.37 -14.22
N LEU A 624 6.14 14.15 -13.84
CA LEU A 624 5.87 13.80 -12.46
C LEU A 624 7.14 13.88 -11.60
N GLU A 625 8.26 13.34 -12.04
CA GLU A 625 9.54 13.42 -11.34
C GLU A 625 9.96 14.86 -11.05
N HIS A 626 9.83 15.75 -12.02
CA HIS A 626 10.19 17.16 -11.84
C HIS A 626 9.22 17.96 -10.97
N LYS A 627 7.93 17.66 -11.02
CA LYS A 627 6.89 18.51 -10.41
C LYS A 627 6.35 17.93 -9.11
N VAL A 628 6.27 16.60 -8.93
CA VAL A 628 5.73 16.00 -7.71
C VAL A 628 6.64 16.27 -6.51
N LEU A 629 7.96 16.30 -6.70
CA LEU A 629 8.90 16.69 -5.64
C LEU A 629 8.65 18.13 -5.16
N LEU A 630 8.42 19.07 -6.09
CA LEU A 630 8.09 20.47 -5.76
C LEU A 630 6.67 20.59 -5.17
N TYR A 631 5.72 19.83 -5.69
CA TYR A 631 4.31 19.91 -5.33
C TYR A 631 4.02 19.28 -3.96
N ASN A 632 4.66 18.17 -3.60
CA ASN A 632 4.52 17.56 -2.27
C ASN A 632 5.09 18.48 -1.18
N THR A 633 6.14 19.26 -1.50
CA THR A 633 6.67 20.28 -0.56
C THR A 633 5.67 21.43 -0.38
N VAL A 634 5.03 21.88 -1.43
CA VAL A 634 4.05 22.98 -1.39
C VAL A 634 2.71 22.55 -0.79
N LEU A 635 2.24 21.32 -1.05
CA LEU A 635 0.99 20.79 -0.48
C LEU A 635 1.10 20.52 1.01
N LYS A 636 2.24 20.03 1.48
CA LYS A 636 2.47 19.87 2.92
C LYS A 636 2.34 21.19 3.66
N ILE A 637 2.85 22.27 3.07
CA ILE A 637 2.72 23.64 3.61
C ILE A 637 1.25 24.13 3.58
N HIS A 638 0.45 23.74 2.59
CA HIS A 638 -0.95 24.21 2.46
C HIS A 638 -1.96 23.38 3.28
N LEU A 639 -1.67 22.12 3.57
CA LEU A 639 -2.47 21.32 4.51
C LEU A 639 -2.22 21.77 5.95
N ASP A 640 -0.97 22.14 6.29
CA ASP A 640 -0.61 22.67 7.60
C ASP A 640 -1.16 24.11 7.84
N THR A 641 -1.46 24.89 6.79
CA THR A 641 -1.97 26.26 6.92
C THR A 641 -3.49 26.38 6.90
N ARG A 642 -4.25 25.29 6.66
CA ARG A 642 -5.72 25.27 6.72
C ARG A 642 -6.30 24.43 7.88
N LEU A 643 -5.43 23.89 8.74
CA LEU A 643 -5.76 23.33 10.06
C LEU A 643 -5.46 24.37 11.14
#